data_098bbffa7e194f5946883743eff09482
#
_entry.id   098bbffa7e194f5946883743eff09482
#
_cell.length_a   1.000
_cell.length_b   1.000
_cell.length_c   1.000
_cell.angle_alpha   90.00
_cell.angle_beta   90.00
_cell.angle_gamma   90.00
#
_symmetry.space_group_name_H-M   'P 1'
#
loop_
_entity.id
_entity.type
_entity.pdbx_description
1 polymer ?
#
loop_
_entity_poly.entity_id
_entity_poly.type
_entity_poly.pdbx_seq_one_letter_code
_entity_poly.pdbx_strand_id
1 'polypeptide(L)'
;MYSSKRGLYCKSIFLPINNSDFLSMFIYAVAYNKLIVSDKVTGEVHMNILKKIEMYRQEEELLKWEGTFGEYLEILREKPWVAQSAHSRVYNMIKDAGIDEVNGKKEYNFFSDQLFGLEEPLERLVEEYFHPAAKRLDVRKRILLLMGPVSGGKSTLVTMLKRGLEAYTYTDKGAVYAIKGCPMHEDPLHMIPHSLRKDFYDEYGIRIEGNLSPLNLMRLQEEYGGKIEEVVVERVFFSEDKRTGIGTFSPSDPKSQDIADLTGSIDFSTIAEYGSESDPRAYRFDGELNKANRGMMEFQEMLKCDEKFLWHLLSLTQEGNFKAGRFALISADELIVAHTNETEYRSFISNKKNEALHSRIIVMPVPYNLKATEEERIYEKMIRESDVSDVHIAPHTLKIAAIFTILTRLKEPKKGDIDLVKKMRLYDGENVEGFSSADLKELQNEYGDEGMSGIDPRYVINRISSTIIRKDVTSINALDVLLSLKEGLDQHSSITNELKEKYLNCISLARKEYDEIAKKEVQKAFVYSYEESAKTLMDNYLDNVEAYCNKNKLRDPLTGEPINPDEKLMRSIEEQIGISENAKKSFREEILIRISAYARKGKRFDYNSHDRLREAIQKKLFADLKDVVKITTSTKTPDEQQLKKVNEVVARLVDEHGYNSTSANELLRYVGSLLNR
;
A
#
# COMPACT_ATOMS: atom_id res chain seq x y z
N MET A 1 37.71 -7.75 37.71
CA MET A 1 36.97 -6.82 38.60
C MET A 1 36.13 -5.88 37.74
N TYR A 2 34.83 -5.97 37.93
CA TYR A 2 33.75 -5.04 37.57
C TYR A 2 33.70 -4.48 36.13
N SER A 3 32.83 -4.96 35.27
CA SER A 3 31.37 -4.83 35.15
C SER A 3 30.87 -3.38 34.99
N SER A 4 30.34 -3.06 33.82
CA SER A 4 28.96 -2.56 33.73
C SER A 4 28.47 -2.46 32.28
N LYS A 5 27.38 -3.15 32.05
CA LYS A 5 26.50 -3.03 30.86
C LYS A 5 25.79 -1.67 30.89
N ARG A 6 25.72 -0.96 29.77
CA ARG A 6 24.64 -0.03 29.47
C ARG A 6 24.19 -0.27 28.04
N GLY A 7 22.99 -0.80 27.90
CA GLY A 7 22.30 -0.87 26.64
C GLY A 7 21.84 0.53 26.21
N LEU A 8 22.13 0.88 25.00
CA LEU A 8 21.57 2.05 24.33
C LEU A 8 20.43 1.58 23.42
N TYR A 9 19.22 1.95 23.79
CA TYR A 9 18.05 1.93 22.92
C TYR A 9 18.28 2.95 21.80
N CYS A 10 18.45 2.46 20.58
CA CYS A 10 18.36 3.30 19.39
C CYS A 10 16.87 3.56 19.09
N LYS A 11 16.40 4.76 19.38
CA LYS A 11 15.15 5.27 18.83
C LYS A 11 15.38 5.56 17.37
N SER A 12 14.76 4.80 16.50
CA SER A 12 14.68 5.07 15.06
C SER A 12 13.85 6.35 14.84
N ILE A 13 14.52 7.40 14.44
CA ILE A 13 13.90 8.62 13.90
C ILE A 13 13.61 8.34 12.43
N PHE A 14 12.35 8.09 12.11
CA PHE A 14 11.87 8.08 10.72
C PHE A 14 11.70 9.53 10.26
N LEU A 15 12.54 9.96 9.33
CA LEU A 15 12.32 11.16 8.51
C LEU A 15 11.54 10.75 7.25
N PRO A 16 10.62 11.59 6.74
CA PRO A 16 9.84 11.27 5.54
C PRO A 16 10.70 11.36 4.28
N ILE A 17 10.68 10.31 3.47
CA ILE A 17 11.46 10.17 2.24
C ILE A 17 10.54 10.39 1.03
N ASN A 18 10.89 11.34 0.16
CA ASN A 18 10.17 11.67 -1.07
C ASN A 18 10.37 10.61 -2.18
N ASN A 19 9.43 10.53 -3.13
CA ASN A 19 9.34 9.55 -4.23
C ASN A 19 10.55 9.42 -5.19
N SER A 20 11.50 10.35 -5.14
CA SER A 20 12.80 10.24 -5.83
C SER A 20 13.78 9.29 -5.11
N ASP A 21 13.44 8.84 -3.91
CA ASP A 21 14.40 8.22 -2.99
C ASP A 21 14.45 6.70 -3.08
N PHE A 22 13.48 6.04 -3.74
CA PHE A 22 13.53 4.57 -3.88
C PHE A 22 14.69 4.13 -4.80
N LEU A 23 14.93 4.88 -5.88
CA LEU A 23 16.12 4.66 -6.73
C LEU A 23 17.39 5.01 -5.96
N SER A 24 17.38 6.09 -5.19
CA SER A 24 18.49 6.49 -4.34
C SER A 24 18.68 5.53 -3.16
N MET A 25 17.64 4.98 -2.56
CA MET A 25 17.76 4.01 -1.45
C MET A 25 18.36 2.68 -1.90
N PHE A 26 18.03 2.16 -3.08
CA PHE A 26 18.64 0.93 -3.59
C PHE A 26 20.11 1.18 -3.98
N ILE A 27 20.41 2.32 -4.60
CA ILE A 27 21.77 2.76 -4.90
C ILE A 27 22.52 3.11 -3.60
N TYR A 28 21.88 3.78 -2.63
CA TYR A 28 22.43 4.07 -1.31
C TYR A 28 22.64 2.80 -0.46
N ALA A 29 21.77 1.80 -0.51
CA ALA A 29 21.97 0.55 0.24
C ALA A 29 23.20 -0.22 -0.26
N VAL A 30 23.51 -0.18 -1.54
CA VAL A 30 24.70 -0.81 -2.12
C VAL A 30 25.96 0.01 -1.83
N ALA A 31 25.88 1.34 -1.92
CA ALA A 31 27.00 2.25 -1.59
C ALA A 31 27.21 2.38 -0.08
N TYR A 32 26.16 2.38 0.72
CA TYR A 32 26.20 2.48 2.18
C TYR A 32 26.84 1.26 2.85
N ASN A 33 26.62 0.06 2.33
CA ASN A 33 27.33 -1.14 2.81
C ASN A 33 28.83 -1.16 2.48
N LYS A 34 29.29 -0.41 1.46
CA LYS A 34 30.73 -0.25 1.19
C LYS A 34 31.38 0.88 2.00
N LEU A 35 30.62 1.91 2.39
CA LEU A 35 31.12 3.06 3.16
C LEU A 35 31.11 2.85 4.68
N ILE A 36 30.27 1.92 5.22
CA ILE A 36 30.25 1.60 6.66
C ILE A 36 31.49 0.82 7.13
N VAL A 37 32.30 0.29 6.21
CA VAL A 37 33.56 -0.39 6.57
C VAL A 37 34.73 0.59 6.73
N SER A 38 34.58 1.85 6.34
CA SER A 38 35.64 2.86 6.48
C SER A 38 35.02 4.20 6.92
N ASP A 39 35.27 4.57 8.15
CA ASP A 39 35.09 5.86 8.82
C ASP A 39 33.78 6.10 9.60
N LYS A 40 33.91 5.76 10.88
CA LYS A 40 33.22 6.46 11.98
C LYS A 40 33.85 7.86 12.13
N VAL A 41 33.21 8.90 11.59
CA VAL A 41 33.29 10.27 12.15
C VAL A 41 32.02 11.06 11.78
N THR A 42 31.41 11.61 12.78
CA THR A 42 30.32 12.56 12.91
C THR A 42 30.35 13.75 11.96
N GLY A 43 29.20 14.07 11.36
CA GLY A 43 28.88 15.33 10.72
C GLY A 43 28.01 15.15 9.48
N GLU A 44 26.72 15.51 9.57
CA GLU A 44 25.85 15.67 8.41
C GLU A 44 26.40 16.76 7.50
N VAL A 45 27.19 16.36 6.50
CA VAL A 45 27.58 17.27 5.42
C VAL A 45 26.40 17.35 4.45
N HIS A 46 25.71 18.47 4.42
CA HIS A 46 24.80 18.84 3.33
C HIS A 46 25.60 18.84 2.01
N MET A 47 25.62 17.69 1.34
CA MET A 47 26.32 17.52 0.07
C MET A 47 25.52 18.26 -1.02
N ASN A 48 26.18 19.21 -1.71
CA ASN A 48 25.59 19.95 -2.83
C ASN A 48 25.09 18.97 -3.89
N ILE A 49 23.89 19.21 -4.45
CA ILE A 49 23.25 18.38 -5.47
C ILE A 49 24.18 18.09 -6.66
N LEU A 50 25.04 19.03 -7.03
CA LEU A 50 26.00 18.83 -8.11
C LEU A 50 27.03 17.73 -7.78
N LYS A 51 27.50 17.64 -6.53
CA LYS A 51 28.36 16.53 -6.09
C LYS A 51 27.66 15.19 -6.13
N LYS A 52 26.38 15.15 -5.74
CA LYS A 52 25.58 13.92 -5.84
C LYS A 52 25.43 13.46 -7.28
N ILE A 53 25.19 14.39 -8.22
CA ILE A 53 25.12 14.10 -9.65
C ILE A 53 26.47 13.59 -10.19
N GLU A 54 27.57 14.18 -9.74
CA GLU A 54 28.91 13.75 -10.15
C GLU A 54 29.22 12.35 -9.64
N MET A 55 28.92 12.05 -8.38
CA MET A 55 29.08 10.71 -7.82
C MET A 55 28.22 9.68 -8.57
N TYR A 56 26.97 10.00 -8.86
CA TYR A 56 26.08 9.14 -9.64
C TYR A 56 26.65 8.80 -11.02
N ARG A 57 27.22 9.80 -11.73
CA ARG A 57 27.88 9.60 -13.01
C ARG A 57 29.12 8.70 -12.90
N GLN A 58 29.92 8.89 -11.86
CA GLN A 58 31.10 8.06 -11.61
C GLN A 58 30.71 6.61 -11.30
N GLU A 59 29.67 6.39 -10.52
CA GLU A 59 29.14 5.05 -10.23
C GLU A 59 28.60 4.37 -11.49
N GLU A 60 27.83 5.09 -12.31
CA GLU A 60 27.34 4.58 -13.60
C GLU A 60 28.51 4.19 -14.52
N GLU A 61 29.57 5.01 -14.60
CA GLU A 61 30.75 4.73 -15.42
C GLU A 61 31.52 3.48 -14.94
N LEU A 62 31.62 3.28 -13.63
CA LEU A 62 32.26 2.10 -13.03
C LEU A 62 31.50 0.80 -13.29
N LEU A 63 30.20 0.88 -13.52
CA LEU A 63 29.35 -0.29 -13.81
C LEU A 63 29.37 -0.68 -15.29
N LYS A 64 29.80 0.21 -16.18
CA LYS A 64 29.94 -0.09 -17.61
C LYS A 64 30.97 -1.20 -17.79
N TRP A 65 30.64 -2.13 -18.62
CA TRP A 65 31.55 -3.19 -19.04
C TRP A 65 31.41 -3.43 -20.53
N GLU A 66 32.51 -3.61 -21.18
CA GLU A 66 32.63 -3.98 -22.59
C GLU A 66 33.78 -4.95 -22.74
N GLY A 67 33.57 -6.02 -23.46
CA GLY A 67 34.57 -7.03 -23.70
C GLY A 67 34.17 -7.97 -24.83
N THR A 68 35.01 -8.93 -25.15
CA THR A 68 34.75 -9.98 -26.16
C THR A 68 33.75 -11.00 -25.62
N PHE A 69 33.14 -11.79 -26.53
CA PHE A 69 32.29 -12.90 -26.15
C PHE A 69 33.03 -13.91 -25.28
N GLY A 70 34.35 -14.16 -25.57
CA GLY A 70 35.18 -15.01 -24.73
C GLY A 70 35.29 -14.53 -23.29
N GLU A 71 35.53 -13.24 -23.08
CA GLU A 71 35.56 -12.62 -21.75
C GLU A 71 34.17 -12.64 -21.05
N TYR A 72 33.09 -12.52 -21.81
CA TYR A 72 31.74 -12.69 -21.28
C TYR A 72 31.49 -14.11 -20.77
N LEU A 73 32.02 -15.15 -21.47
CA LEU A 73 31.88 -16.52 -20.98
C LEU A 73 32.61 -16.76 -19.65
N GLU A 74 33.73 -16.07 -19.39
CA GLU A 74 34.38 -16.12 -18.07
C GLU A 74 33.51 -15.48 -16.99
N ILE A 75 32.87 -14.33 -17.28
CA ILE A 75 31.87 -13.75 -16.36
C ILE A 75 30.73 -14.73 -16.10
N LEU A 76 30.25 -15.41 -17.14
CA LEU A 76 29.16 -16.36 -17.04
C LEU A 76 29.50 -17.58 -16.17
N ARG A 77 30.76 -18.03 -16.23
CA ARG A 77 31.26 -19.12 -15.39
C ARG A 77 31.28 -18.74 -13.91
N GLU A 78 31.65 -17.52 -13.59
CA GLU A 78 31.65 -17.02 -12.21
C GLU A 78 30.26 -16.63 -11.72
N LYS A 79 29.42 -16.10 -12.61
CA LYS A 79 28.10 -15.51 -12.32
C LYS A 79 27.02 -16.03 -13.25
N PRO A 80 26.61 -17.32 -13.14
CA PRO A 80 25.63 -17.92 -14.04
C PRO A 80 24.27 -17.20 -14.06
N TRP A 81 23.97 -16.45 -12.98
CA TRP A 81 22.72 -15.70 -12.87
C TRP A 81 22.57 -14.54 -13.85
N VAL A 82 23.65 -14.07 -14.51
CA VAL A 82 23.57 -13.01 -15.52
C VAL A 82 22.82 -13.46 -16.80
N ALA A 83 22.74 -14.78 -17.04
CA ALA A 83 21.97 -15.38 -18.13
C ALA A 83 20.52 -15.70 -17.77
N GLN A 84 19.99 -15.10 -16.70
CA GLN A 84 18.60 -15.28 -16.31
C GLN A 84 17.62 -14.70 -17.34
N SER A 85 16.45 -15.35 -17.47
CA SER A 85 15.36 -14.86 -18.33
C SER A 85 14.72 -13.60 -17.75
N ALA A 86 13.95 -12.89 -18.58
CA ALA A 86 13.16 -11.72 -18.17
C ALA A 86 12.28 -12.01 -16.93
N HIS A 87 11.56 -13.12 -16.93
CA HIS A 87 10.71 -13.54 -15.82
C HIS A 87 11.51 -13.88 -14.55
N SER A 88 12.67 -14.55 -14.71
CA SER A 88 13.55 -14.85 -13.57
C SER A 88 14.10 -13.57 -12.94
N ARG A 89 14.44 -12.59 -13.77
CA ARG A 89 14.95 -11.29 -13.32
C ARG A 89 13.91 -10.54 -12.50
N VAL A 90 12.65 -10.49 -12.96
CA VAL A 90 11.56 -9.86 -12.21
C VAL A 90 11.30 -10.59 -10.89
N TYR A 91 11.22 -11.92 -10.90
CA TYR A 91 11.02 -12.69 -9.68
C TYR A 91 12.15 -12.50 -8.67
N ASN A 92 13.41 -12.55 -9.12
CA ASN A 92 14.57 -12.35 -8.24
C ASN A 92 14.63 -10.91 -7.70
N MET A 93 14.28 -9.92 -8.51
CA MET A 93 14.15 -8.53 -8.07
C MET A 93 13.15 -8.38 -6.91
N ILE A 94 11.96 -8.95 -7.05
CA ILE A 94 10.93 -8.92 -6.02
C ILE A 94 11.41 -9.65 -4.75
N LYS A 95 12.02 -10.82 -4.91
CA LYS A 95 12.52 -11.64 -3.82
C LYS A 95 13.69 -10.99 -3.08
N ASP A 96 14.63 -10.39 -3.79
CA ASP A 96 15.81 -9.76 -3.21
C ASP A 96 15.48 -8.50 -2.41
N ALA A 97 14.32 -7.88 -2.65
CA ALA A 97 13.80 -6.78 -1.83
C ALA A 97 13.36 -7.23 -0.42
N GLY A 98 13.21 -8.53 -0.19
CA GLY A 98 12.84 -9.12 1.09
C GLY A 98 11.42 -9.70 1.09
N ILE A 99 11.24 -10.70 1.94
CA ILE A 99 9.96 -11.39 2.15
C ILE A 99 9.76 -11.53 3.66
N ASP A 100 8.65 -11.03 4.15
CA ASP A 100 8.21 -11.22 5.52
C ASP A 100 7.09 -12.29 5.56
N GLU A 101 7.00 -13.02 6.65
CA GLU A 101 5.94 -14.01 6.85
C GLU A 101 5.04 -13.55 7.99
N VAL A 102 3.82 -13.14 7.65
CA VAL A 102 2.84 -12.63 8.59
C VAL A 102 1.62 -13.55 8.58
N ASN A 103 1.32 -14.18 9.71
CA ASN A 103 0.17 -15.09 9.86
C ASN A 103 0.13 -16.25 8.84
N GLY A 104 1.30 -16.74 8.40
CA GLY A 104 1.42 -17.82 7.42
C GLY A 104 1.17 -17.38 5.96
N LYS A 105 1.14 -16.08 5.68
CA LYS A 105 1.13 -15.48 4.34
C LYS A 105 2.45 -14.76 4.09
N LYS A 106 2.91 -14.77 2.84
CA LYS A 106 4.11 -14.05 2.43
C LYS A 106 3.76 -12.62 2.05
N GLU A 107 4.45 -11.68 2.65
CA GLU A 107 4.39 -10.28 2.30
C GLU A 107 5.71 -9.88 1.63
N TYR A 108 5.62 -9.33 0.43
CA TYR A 108 6.78 -8.95 -0.37
C TYR A 108 7.08 -7.47 -0.18
N ASN A 109 8.23 -7.16 0.44
CA ASN A 109 8.65 -5.79 0.77
C ASN A 109 8.78 -4.89 -0.44
N PHE A 110 8.99 -5.47 -1.62
CA PHE A 110 9.01 -4.75 -2.88
C PHE A 110 7.77 -3.88 -3.11
N PHE A 111 6.59 -4.30 -2.61
CA PHE A 111 5.32 -3.61 -2.85
C PHE A 111 4.85 -2.73 -1.68
N SER A 112 5.43 -2.88 -0.48
CA SER A 112 4.90 -2.35 0.79
C SER A 112 4.76 -0.83 0.84
N ASP A 113 5.60 -0.08 0.12
CA ASP A 113 5.63 1.39 0.17
C ASP A 113 4.59 2.06 -0.74
N GLN A 114 4.01 1.32 -1.68
CA GLN A 114 3.16 1.88 -2.73
C GLN A 114 1.77 1.24 -2.80
N LEU A 115 1.66 -0.04 -2.47
CA LEU A 115 0.43 -0.82 -2.59
C LEU A 115 0.00 -1.30 -1.21
N PHE A 116 -1.12 -0.79 -0.74
CA PHE A 116 -1.65 -1.02 0.59
C PHE A 116 -2.91 -1.90 0.53
N GLY A 117 -3.00 -2.90 1.42
CA GLY A 117 -4.18 -3.76 1.54
C GLY A 117 -4.38 -4.76 0.39
N LEU A 118 -3.34 -4.99 -0.43
CA LEU A 118 -3.35 -5.90 -1.57
C LEU A 118 -2.42 -7.11 -1.36
N GLU A 119 -2.08 -7.45 -0.11
CA GLU A 119 -1.09 -8.48 0.22
C GLU A 119 -1.46 -9.83 -0.42
N GLU A 120 -2.72 -10.25 -0.34
CA GLU A 120 -3.19 -11.52 -0.89
C GLU A 120 -3.17 -11.56 -2.44
N PRO A 121 -3.70 -10.57 -3.18
CA PRO A 121 -3.51 -10.48 -4.63
C PRO A 121 -2.04 -10.46 -5.06
N LEU A 122 -1.17 -9.79 -4.32
CA LEU A 122 0.26 -9.71 -4.62
C LEU A 122 1.00 -11.02 -4.33
N GLU A 123 0.69 -11.71 -3.23
CA GLU A 123 1.20 -13.05 -2.94
C GLU A 123 0.82 -14.01 -4.08
N ARG A 124 -0.45 -14.02 -4.50
CA ARG A 124 -0.91 -14.83 -5.63
C ARG A 124 -0.18 -14.48 -6.92
N LEU A 125 -0.01 -13.19 -7.23
CA LEU A 125 0.73 -12.74 -8.40
C LEU A 125 2.16 -13.29 -8.41
N VAL A 126 2.85 -13.26 -7.29
CA VAL A 126 4.22 -13.74 -7.21
C VAL A 126 4.28 -15.27 -7.22
N GLU A 127 3.47 -15.95 -6.43
CA GLU A 127 3.55 -17.41 -6.27
C GLU A 127 2.87 -18.19 -7.40
N GLU A 128 1.79 -17.66 -8.00
CA GLU A 128 1.08 -18.35 -9.08
C GLU A 128 1.59 -17.96 -10.48
N TYR A 129 2.23 -16.79 -10.65
CA TYR A 129 2.73 -16.34 -11.94
C TYR A 129 4.25 -16.16 -11.98
N PHE A 130 4.85 -15.23 -11.21
CA PHE A 130 6.28 -14.93 -11.35
C PHE A 130 7.19 -16.10 -10.94
N HIS A 131 6.90 -16.77 -9.85
CA HIS A 131 7.71 -17.89 -9.36
C HIS A 131 7.73 -19.07 -10.37
N PRO A 132 6.59 -19.62 -10.82
CA PRO A 132 6.60 -20.69 -11.83
C PRO A 132 7.14 -20.22 -13.18
N ALA A 133 6.92 -18.97 -13.60
CA ALA A 133 7.50 -18.43 -14.82
C ALA A 133 9.04 -18.36 -14.73
N ALA A 134 9.59 -17.95 -13.59
CA ALA A 134 11.04 -17.96 -13.33
C ALA A 134 11.64 -19.38 -13.38
N LYS A 135 10.84 -20.42 -13.08
CA LYS A 135 11.22 -21.83 -13.22
C LYS A 135 11.02 -22.36 -14.64
N ARG A 136 10.75 -21.49 -15.60
CA ARG A 136 10.52 -21.83 -17.02
C ARG A 136 9.31 -22.74 -17.26
N LEU A 137 8.31 -22.72 -16.37
CA LEU A 137 7.04 -23.40 -16.62
C LEU A 137 6.24 -22.66 -17.70
N ASP A 138 5.22 -23.31 -18.25
CA ASP A 138 4.42 -22.81 -19.38
C ASP A 138 3.77 -21.44 -19.14
N VAL A 139 3.55 -21.10 -17.87
CA VAL A 139 3.03 -19.80 -17.41
C VAL A 139 3.81 -18.61 -18.00
N ARG A 140 5.14 -18.72 -18.16
CA ARG A 140 5.99 -17.66 -18.74
C ARG A 140 5.62 -17.30 -20.18
N LYS A 141 4.98 -18.21 -20.90
CA LYS A 141 4.52 -18.03 -22.28
C LYS A 141 3.13 -17.38 -22.35
N ARG A 142 2.64 -16.81 -21.26
CA ARG A 142 1.32 -16.22 -21.17
C ARG A 142 1.43 -14.71 -20.90
N ILE A 143 0.46 -13.98 -21.43
CA ILE A 143 0.29 -12.57 -21.12
C ILE A 143 -0.29 -12.46 -19.70
N LEU A 144 0.36 -11.73 -18.83
CA LEU A 144 -0.17 -11.38 -17.53
C LEU A 144 -1.17 -10.23 -17.70
N LEU A 145 -2.46 -10.50 -17.52
CA LEU A 145 -3.51 -9.49 -17.62
C LEU A 145 -3.99 -9.09 -16.21
N LEU A 146 -3.64 -7.90 -15.77
CA LEU A 146 -4.13 -7.32 -14.53
C LEU A 146 -5.55 -6.78 -14.76
N MET A 147 -6.53 -7.41 -14.14
CA MET A 147 -7.94 -7.03 -14.26
C MET A 147 -8.45 -6.42 -12.97
N GLY A 148 -9.09 -5.26 -13.04
CA GLY A 148 -9.66 -4.64 -11.85
C GLY A 148 -10.25 -3.25 -12.13
N PRO A 149 -10.86 -2.65 -11.12
CA PRO A 149 -11.52 -1.36 -11.24
C PRO A 149 -10.53 -0.22 -11.52
N VAL A 150 -11.04 0.92 -11.96
CA VAL A 150 -10.24 2.15 -12.17
C VAL A 150 -9.64 2.58 -10.83
N SER A 151 -8.39 3.03 -10.85
CA SER A 151 -7.65 3.41 -9.62
C SER A 151 -7.45 2.30 -8.59
N GLY A 152 -7.55 1.02 -8.97
CA GLY A 152 -7.29 -0.14 -8.10
C GLY A 152 -5.81 -0.49 -7.94
N GLY A 153 -4.86 0.37 -8.33
CA GLY A 153 -3.42 0.12 -8.15
C GLY A 153 -2.72 -0.59 -9.31
N LYS A 154 -3.44 -0.99 -10.39
CA LYS A 154 -2.85 -1.71 -11.54
C LYS A 154 -1.67 -0.98 -12.18
N SER A 155 -1.86 0.28 -12.54
CA SER A 155 -0.79 1.09 -13.15
C SER A 155 0.36 1.35 -12.18
N THR A 156 0.07 1.51 -10.88
CA THR A 156 1.09 1.64 -9.84
C THR A 156 1.95 0.38 -9.77
N LEU A 157 1.32 -0.80 -9.77
CA LEU A 157 2.01 -2.10 -9.79
C LEU A 157 2.94 -2.22 -10.99
N VAL A 158 2.46 -1.88 -12.21
CA VAL A 158 3.28 -1.94 -13.43
C VAL A 158 4.43 -0.93 -13.37
N THR A 159 4.17 0.29 -12.92
CA THR A 159 5.22 1.32 -12.74
C THR A 159 6.29 0.86 -11.74
N MET A 160 5.88 0.21 -10.64
CA MET A 160 6.84 -0.36 -9.68
C MET A 160 7.72 -1.43 -10.31
N LEU A 161 7.13 -2.35 -11.10
CA LEU A 161 7.90 -3.39 -11.80
C LEU A 161 8.91 -2.79 -12.77
N LYS A 162 8.52 -1.77 -13.56
CA LYS A 162 9.42 -1.06 -14.49
C LYS A 162 10.58 -0.40 -13.75
N ARG A 163 10.28 0.47 -12.77
CA ARG A 163 11.30 1.19 -11.99
C ARG A 163 12.19 0.23 -11.20
N GLY A 164 11.60 -0.83 -10.65
CA GLY A 164 12.36 -1.88 -9.99
C GLY A 164 13.34 -2.58 -10.94
N LEU A 165 12.91 -2.92 -12.17
CA LEU A 165 13.78 -3.51 -13.18
C LEU A 165 14.90 -2.54 -13.59
N GLU A 166 14.62 -1.26 -13.80
CA GLU A 166 15.63 -0.25 -14.06
C GLU A 166 16.70 -0.28 -12.95
N ALA A 167 16.29 -0.13 -11.70
CA ALA A 167 17.19 -0.14 -10.55
C ALA A 167 17.96 -1.48 -10.40
N TYR A 168 17.27 -2.60 -10.63
CA TYR A 168 17.87 -3.92 -10.47
C TYR A 168 18.99 -4.19 -11.46
N THR A 169 18.93 -3.66 -12.70
CA THR A 169 20.01 -3.83 -13.70
C THR A 169 21.32 -3.14 -13.31
N TYR A 170 21.30 -2.20 -12.41
CA TYR A 170 22.51 -1.59 -11.82
C TYR A 170 23.17 -2.50 -10.78
N THR A 171 22.48 -3.49 -10.26
CA THR A 171 23.04 -4.47 -9.32
C THR A 171 23.85 -5.56 -10.05
N ASP A 172 24.68 -6.26 -9.30
CA ASP A 172 25.42 -7.40 -9.84
C ASP A 172 24.48 -8.58 -10.22
N LYS A 173 23.46 -8.83 -9.41
CA LYS A 173 22.48 -9.89 -9.64
C LYS A 173 21.53 -9.61 -10.81
N GLY A 174 21.23 -8.36 -11.06
CA GLY A 174 20.33 -7.93 -12.13
C GLY A 174 21.04 -7.63 -13.45
N ALA A 175 22.37 -7.71 -13.49
CA ALA A 175 23.17 -7.35 -14.67
C ALA A 175 22.69 -8.02 -15.96
N VAL A 176 22.66 -7.24 -17.04
CA VAL A 176 22.24 -7.68 -18.38
C VAL A 176 23.40 -7.42 -19.35
N TYR A 177 23.69 -8.39 -20.19
CA TYR A 177 24.73 -8.28 -21.22
C TYR A 177 24.09 -8.50 -22.60
N ALA A 178 24.49 -7.73 -23.58
CA ALA A 178 23.98 -7.79 -24.95
C ALA A 178 25.08 -7.67 -25.98
N ILE A 179 24.83 -8.09 -27.20
CA ILE A 179 25.72 -7.86 -28.34
C ILE A 179 25.79 -6.33 -28.55
N LYS A 180 27.01 -5.78 -28.55
CA LYS A 180 27.23 -4.32 -28.63
C LYS A 180 26.58 -3.71 -29.86
N GLY A 181 25.86 -2.61 -29.63
CA GLY A 181 25.17 -1.85 -30.69
C GLY A 181 23.99 -2.58 -31.30
N CYS A 182 23.50 -3.67 -30.72
CA CYS A 182 22.27 -4.34 -31.14
C CYS A 182 21.04 -3.56 -30.68
N PRO A 183 20.16 -3.07 -31.60
CA PRO A 183 18.98 -2.28 -31.23
C PRO A 183 17.94 -3.06 -30.42
N MET A 184 18.03 -4.40 -30.41
CA MET A 184 17.16 -5.33 -29.66
C MET A 184 17.79 -5.83 -28.38
N HIS A 185 18.99 -5.38 -28.02
CA HIS A 185 19.76 -5.85 -26.84
C HIS A 185 19.83 -7.38 -26.76
N GLU A 186 20.15 -8.02 -27.90
CA GLU A 186 20.07 -9.46 -28.06
C GLU A 186 21.06 -10.19 -27.15
N ASP A 187 20.62 -11.36 -26.65
CA ASP A 187 21.45 -12.23 -25.80
C ASP A 187 22.69 -12.74 -26.58
N PRO A 188 23.91 -12.49 -26.07
CA PRO A 188 25.13 -12.99 -26.70
C PRO A 188 25.13 -14.51 -26.86
N LEU A 189 24.41 -15.26 -26.02
CA LEU A 189 24.33 -16.71 -26.09
C LEU A 189 23.60 -17.23 -27.36
N HIS A 190 22.83 -16.39 -28.05
CA HIS A 190 22.20 -16.75 -29.32
C HIS A 190 23.21 -17.04 -30.42
N MET A 191 24.46 -16.57 -30.30
CA MET A 191 25.55 -16.85 -31.23
C MET A 191 26.01 -18.32 -31.19
N ILE A 192 25.75 -19.04 -30.07
CA ILE A 192 26.17 -20.44 -29.93
C ILE A 192 25.36 -21.32 -30.87
N PRO A 193 26.04 -22.06 -31.78
CA PRO A 193 25.37 -22.96 -32.73
C PRO A 193 24.52 -24.01 -32.03
N HIS A 194 23.39 -24.38 -32.66
CA HIS A 194 22.48 -25.38 -32.11
C HIS A 194 23.15 -26.70 -31.75
N SER A 195 24.13 -27.13 -32.55
CA SER A 195 24.88 -28.38 -32.33
C SER A 195 25.68 -28.37 -31.03
N LEU A 196 26.11 -27.19 -30.54
CA LEU A 196 26.93 -27.04 -29.34
C LEU A 196 26.12 -26.66 -28.09
N ARG A 197 24.82 -26.38 -28.21
CA ARG A 197 23.99 -25.95 -27.07
C ARG A 197 23.83 -27.01 -26.00
N LYS A 198 23.88 -28.28 -26.36
CA LYS A 198 23.86 -29.37 -25.39
C LYS A 198 25.16 -29.40 -24.58
N ASP A 199 26.30 -29.31 -25.24
CA ASP A 199 27.62 -29.30 -24.59
C ASP A 199 27.75 -28.06 -23.69
N PHE A 200 27.26 -26.93 -24.15
CA PHE A 200 27.17 -25.71 -23.36
C PHE A 200 26.29 -25.87 -22.10
N TYR A 201 25.14 -26.54 -22.25
CA TYR A 201 24.29 -26.83 -21.10
C TYR A 201 24.96 -27.75 -20.08
N ASP A 202 25.68 -28.78 -20.59
CA ASP A 202 26.39 -29.73 -19.72
C ASP A 202 27.55 -29.04 -18.97
N GLU A 203 28.18 -27.99 -19.54
CA GLU A 203 29.28 -27.25 -18.93
C GLU A 203 28.81 -26.13 -18.00
N TYR A 204 27.84 -25.31 -18.44
CA TYR A 204 27.41 -24.08 -17.73
C TYR A 204 26.10 -24.24 -16.97
N GLY A 205 25.33 -25.29 -17.21
CA GLY A 205 24.01 -25.46 -16.63
C GLY A 205 22.94 -24.49 -17.16
N ILE A 206 23.25 -23.75 -18.23
CA ILE A 206 22.40 -22.68 -18.78
C ILE A 206 21.77 -23.17 -20.09
N ARG A 207 20.43 -23.10 -20.17
CA ARG A 207 19.68 -23.43 -21.37
C ARG A 207 19.56 -22.20 -22.26
N ILE A 208 20.01 -22.31 -23.52
CA ILE A 208 19.90 -21.29 -24.55
C ILE A 208 18.57 -21.45 -25.29
N GLU A 209 17.76 -20.42 -25.29
CA GLU A 209 16.49 -20.35 -26.02
C GLU A 209 16.54 -19.15 -26.99
N GLY A 210 15.99 -19.33 -28.19
CA GLY A 210 16.06 -18.33 -29.24
C GLY A 210 17.19 -18.53 -30.21
N ASN A 211 17.23 -17.68 -31.23
CA ASN A 211 18.20 -17.70 -32.32
C ASN A 211 18.72 -16.30 -32.57
N LEU A 212 19.93 -16.25 -33.14
CA LEU A 212 20.53 -14.95 -33.51
C LEU A 212 19.66 -14.25 -34.56
N SER A 213 19.44 -12.97 -34.35
CA SER A 213 18.66 -12.13 -35.26
C SER A 213 19.31 -11.95 -36.62
N PRO A 214 18.52 -11.69 -37.68
CA PRO A 214 19.08 -11.47 -39.03
C PRO A 214 20.14 -10.38 -39.10
N LEU A 215 19.95 -9.30 -38.30
CA LEU A 215 20.92 -8.18 -38.23
C LEU A 215 22.25 -8.66 -37.63
N ASN A 216 22.23 -9.31 -36.49
CA ASN A 216 23.45 -9.78 -35.85
C ASN A 216 24.09 -10.96 -36.56
N LEU A 217 23.31 -11.79 -37.24
CA LEU A 217 23.86 -12.85 -38.13
C LEU A 217 24.68 -12.23 -39.26
N MET A 218 24.16 -11.19 -39.90
CA MET A 218 24.86 -10.46 -40.94
C MET A 218 26.14 -9.80 -40.40
N ARG A 219 26.04 -9.07 -39.26
CA ARG A 219 27.18 -8.43 -38.61
C ARG A 219 28.28 -9.45 -38.21
N LEU A 220 27.88 -10.60 -37.70
CA LEU A 220 28.84 -11.70 -37.40
C LEU A 220 29.64 -12.14 -38.62
N GLN A 221 29.03 -12.18 -39.80
CA GLN A 221 29.73 -12.55 -41.02
C GLN A 221 30.56 -11.41 -41.63
N GLU A 222 30.01 -10.20 -41.69
CA GLU A 222 30.66 -9.07 -42.37
C GLU A 222 31.70 -8.38 -41.48
N GLU A 223 31.43 -8.18 -40.17
CA GLU A 223 32.32 -7.44 -39.29
C GLU A 223 33.38 -8.38 -38.60
N TYR A 224 32.97 -9.63 -38.29
CA TYR A 224 33.81 -10.55 -37.51
C TYR A 224 34.25 -11.80 -38.29
N GLY A 225 33.89 -11.91 -39.59
CA GLY A 225 34.27 -13.07 -40.41
C GLY A 225 33.77 -14.41 -39.87
N GLY A 226 32.68 -14.42 -39.13
CA GLY A 226 32.09 -15.59 -38.50
C GLY A 226 32.72 -16.03 -37.17
N LYS A 227 33.67 -15.26 -36.65
CA LYS A 227 34.35 -15.55 -35.38
C LYS A 227 33.55 -15.04 -34.19
N ILE A 228 32.82 -15.93 -33.54
CA ILE A 228 31.94 -15.63 -32.42
C ILE A 228 32.70 -15.05 -31.23
N GLU A 229 33.89 -15.61 -30.97
CA GLU A 229 34.75 -15.26 -29.85
C GLU A 229 35.25 -13.80 -29.85
N GLU A 230 35.28 -13.16 -31.03
CA GLU A 230 35.74 -11.78 -31.22
C GLU A 230 34.59 -10.76 -31.11
N VAL A 231 33.31 -11.23 -31.09
CA VAL A 231 32.15 -10.34 -31.03
C VAL A 231 32.12 -9.57 -29.71
N VAL A 232 31.95 -8.24 -29.81
CA VAL A 232 31.92 -7.37 -28.65
C VAL A 232 30.58 -7.45 -27.95
N VAL A 233 30.63 -7.66 -26.65
CA VAL A 233 29.50 -7.70 -25.71
C VAL A 233 29.61 -6.51 -24.76
N GLU A 234 28.48 -5.90 -24.45
CA GLU A 234 28.40 -4.76 -23.52
C GLU A 234 27.37 -5.03 -22.40
N ARG A 235 27.62 -4.41 -21.23
CA ARG A 235 26.61 -4.39 -20.16
C ARG A 235 25.56 -3.33 -20.45
N VAL A 236 24.30 -3.72 -20.36
CA VAL A 236 23.12 -2.88 -20.67
C VAL A 236 22.35 -2.57 -19.40
N PHE A 237 21.90 -1.30 -19.26
CA PHE A 237 21.06 -0.83 -18.19
C PHE A 237 19.67 -0.53 -18.74
N PHE A 238 18.65 -1.06 -18.08
CA PHE A 238 17.29 -0.81 -18.51
C PHE A 238 16.85 0.62 -18.21
N SER A 239 16.07 1.18 -19.10
CA SER A 239 15.49 2.52 -18.95
C SER A 239 14.25 2.66 -19.84
N GLU A 240 13.12 3.04 -19.25
CA GLU A 240 11.90 3.36 -19.99
C GLU A 240 12.13 4.59 -20.90
N ASP A 241 12.78 5.63 -20.39
CA ASP A 241 13.06 6.86 -21.14
C ASP A 241 13.95 6.61 -22.37
N LYS A 242 14.98 5.75 -22.24
CA LYS A 242 15.87 5.36 -23.34
C LYS A 242 15.29 4.20 -24.17
N ARG A 243 14.13 3.69 -23.83
CA ARG A 243 13.49 2.54 -24.48
C ARG A 243 14.44 1.33 -24.57
N THR A 244 15.02 0.95 -23.43
CA THR A 244 15.99 -0.15 -23.32
C THR A 244 15.47 -1.17 -22.31
N GLY A 245 15.15 -2.38 -22.75
CA GLY A 245 14.63 -3.47 -21.92
C GLY A 245 13.20 -3.20 -21.35
N ILE A 246 12.62 -2.04 -21.63
CA ILE A 246 11.26 -1.67 -21.24
C ILE A 246 10.56 -1.06 -22.45
N GLY A 247 9.47 -1.68 -22.87
CA GLY A 247 8.56 -1.21 -23.90
C GLY A 247 7.20 -0.88 -23.34
N THR A 248 6.56 0.16 -23.84
CA THR A 248 5.21 0.56 -23.43
C THR A 248 4.37 0.87 -24.64
N PHE A 249 3.30 0.11 -24.82
CA PHE A 249 2.32 0.36 -25.88
C PHE A 249 1.00 0.85 -25.27
N SER A 250 0.54 2.01 -25.76
CA SER A 250 -0.74 2.59 -25.38
C SER A 250 -1.55 2.87 -26.64
N PRO A 251 -2.71 2.24 -26.87
CA PRO A 251 -3.52 2.48 -28.04
C PRO A 251 -4.10 3.90 -28.02
N SER A 252 -3.69 4.73 -28.97
CA SER A 252 -4.23 6.09 -29.12
C SER A 252 -5.62 6.09 -29.77
N ASP A 253 -5.81 5.27 -30.79
CA ASP A 253 -7.10 5.03 -31.45
C ASP A 253 -7.16 3.56 -31.92
N PRO A 254 -8.23 2.81 -31.59
CA PRO A 254 -8.42 1.44 -32.03
C PRO A 254 -8.39 1.24 -33.55
N LYS A 255 -8.71 2.28 -34.32
CA LYS A 255 -8.81 2.23 -35.80
C LYS A 255 -7.52 2.60 -36.54
N SER A 256 -6.57 3.25 -35.86
CA SER A 256 -5.33 3.78 -36.47
C SER A 256 -4.05 3.14 -35.86
N GLN A 257 -4.14 1.94 -35.34
CA GLN A 257 -2.97 1.23 -34.81
C GLN A 257 -2.08 0.73 -35.93
N ASP A 258 -0.79 1.09 -35.89
CA ASP A 258 0.21 0.59 -36.81
C ASP A 258 1.01 -0.54 -36.15
N ILE A 259 1.10 -1.69 -36.84
CA ILE A 259 1.90 -2.80 -36.38
C ILE A 259 3.40 -2.45 -36.30
N ALA A 260 3.82 -1.43 -37.04
CA ALA A 260 5.18 -0.92 -36.98
C ALA A 260 5.57 -0.41 -35.58
N ASP A 261 4.61 0.09 -34.82
CA ASP A 261 4.85 0.51 -33.42
C ASP A 261 5.32 -0.66 -32.55
N LEU A 262 4.86 -1.89 -32.84
CA LEU A 262 5.28 -3.09 -32.11
C LEU A 262 6.54 -3.71 -32.67
N THR A 263 6.62 -3.88 -33.99
CA THR A 263 7.65 -4.72 -34.62
C THR A 263 8.76 -3.94 -35.29
N GLY A 264 8.59 -2.62 -35.47
CA GLY A 264 9.47 -1.77 -36.25
C GLY A 264 9.06 -1.66 -37.72
N SER A 265 9.77 -0.85 -38.48
CA SER A 265 9.41 -0.49 -39.85
C SER A 265 10.63 -0.49 -40.80
N ILE A 266 10.36 -0.55 -42.11
CA ILE A 266 11.39 -0.38 -43.13
C ILE A 266 11.80 1.10 -43.18
N ASP A 267 13.10 1.36 -43.17
CA ASP A 267 13.67 2.67 -43.40
C ASP A 267 13.90 2.90 -44.91
N PHE A 268 12.96 3.62 -45.54
CA PHE A 268 13.03 3.90 -46.96
C PHE A 268 14.23 4.76 -47.34
N SER A 269 14.82 5.52 -46.40
CA SER A 269 15.99 6.35 -46.68
C SER A 269 17.26 5.51 -46.87
N THR A 270 17.34 4.36 -46.18
CA THR A 270 18.50 3.45 -46.21
C THR A 270 18.39 2.41 -47.33
N ILE A 271 17.19 2.17 -47.90
CA ILE A 271 17.03 1.25 -49.04
C ILE A 271 17.89 1.72 -50.24
N ALA A 272 17.98 3.01 -50.49
CA ALA A 272 18.81 3.55 -51.55
C ALA A 272 20.31 3.24 -51.41
N GLU A 273 20.77 3.08 -50.14
CA GLU A 273 22.14 2.75 -49.82
C GLU A 273 22.41 1.23 -49.91
N TYR A 274 21.51 0.40 -49.36
CA TYR A 274 21.71 -1.05 -49.31
C TYR A 274 21.03 -1.82 -50.43
N GLY A 275 20.25 -1.17 -51.26
CA GLY A 275 19.69 -1.70 -52.53
C GLY A 275 18.55 -2.73 -52.39
N SER A 276 18.14 -3.10 -51.19
CA SER A 276 17.09 -4.10 -50.98
C SER A 276 16.28 -3.86 -49.69
N GLU A 277 14.95 -3.98 -49.78
CA GLU A 277 14.08 -4.05 -48.62
C GLU A 277 14.30 -5.32 -47.75
N SER A 278 15.03 -6.28 -48.23
CA SER A 278 15.35 -7.51 -47.50
C SER A 278 16.71 -7.42 -46.78
N ASP A 279 17.41 -6.30 -46.89
CA ASP A 279 18.65 -6.07 -46.13
C ASP A 279 18.28 -5.73 -44.67
N PRO A 280 18.79 -6.45 -43.68
CA PRO A 280 18.51 -6.15 -42.28
C PRO A 280 18.85 -4.72 -41.84
N ARG A 281 19.81 -4.04 -42.49
CA ARG A 281 20.19 -2.64 -42.20
C ARG A 281 19.15 -1.63 -42.66
N ALA A 282 18.32 -2.01 -43.62
CA ALA A 282 17.21 -1.17 -44.10
C ALA A 282 15.95 -1.30 -43.21
N TYR A 283 16.03 -2.04 -42.11
CA TYR A 283 14.91 -2.20 -41.17
C TYR A 283 15.24 -1.60 -39.81
N ARG A 284 14.34 -0.77 -39.31
CA ARG A 284 14.41 -0.20 -37.96
C ARG A 284 13.81 -1.18 -36.98
N PHE A 285 14.65 -1.81 -36.15
CA PHE A 285 14.23 -2.68 -35.04
C PHE A 285 13.91 -1.83 -33.79
N ASP A 286 13.07 -0.82 -33.96
CA ASP A 286 12.72 0.18 -32.94
C ASP A 286 11.28 0.04 -32.42
N GLY A 287 10.56 -1.00 -32.82
CA GLY A 287 9.25 -1.33 -32.26
C GLY A 287 9.33 -1.73 -30.78
N GLU A 288 8.21 -1.57 -30.08
CA GLU A 288 8.16 -1.77 -28.63
C GLU A 288 8.57 -3.20 -28.19
N LEU A 289 8.21 -4.24 -28.99
CA LEU A 289 8.66 -5.62 -28.71
C LEU A 289 10.18 -5.79 -28.86
N ASN A 290 10.80 -5.08 -29.81
CA ASN A 290 12.25 -5.11 -29.95
C ASN A 290 12.96 -4.44 -28.76
N LYS A 291 12.39 -3.35 -28.26
CA LYS A 291 12.94 -2.57 -27.12
C LYS A 291 12.71 -3.28 -25.77
N ALA A 292 11.59 -4.00 -25.62
CA ALA A 292 11.26 -4.73 -24.41
C ALA A 292 12.08 -6.03 -24.23
N ASN A 293 12.78 -6.48 -25.25
CA ASN A 293 13.54 -7.71 -25.21
C ASN A 293 14.48 -7.78 -23.99
N ARG A 294 14.55 -8.94 -23.36
CA ARG A 294 15.26 -9.24 -22.11
C ARG A 294 14.65 -8.63 -20.84
N GLY A 295 13.54 -7.86 -20.97
CA GLY A 295 12.89 -7.17 -19.90
C GLY A 295 11.36 -7.27 -19.92
N MET A 296 10.66 -6.14 -20.02
CA MET A 296 9.21 -6.08 -19.82
C MET A 296 8.52 -5.23 -20.89
N MET A 297 7.43 -5.79 -21.43
CA MET A 297 6.49 -5.11 -22.31
C MET A 297 5.19 -4.80 -21.57
N GLU A 298 4.81 -3.53 -21.50
CA GLU A 298 3.51 -3.09 -20.99
C GLU A 298 2.53 -2.82 -22.13
N PHE A 299 1.35 -3.44 -22.05
CA PHE A 299 0.20 -3.08 -22.87
C PHE A 299 -0.85 -2.37 -22.05
N GLN A 300 -0.97 -1.07 -22.24
CA GLN A 300 -2.02 -0.28 -21.62
C GLN A 300 -3.34 -0.56 -22.34
N GLU A 301 -4.37 -0.91 -21.55
CA GLU A 301 -5.72 -1.18 -22.07
C GLU A 301 -5.75 -2.14 -23.28
N MET A 302 -4.99 -3.21 -23.21
CA MET A 302 -4.74 -4.18 -24.31
C MET A 302 -6.03 -4.61 -25.02
N LEU A 303 -7.13 -4.81 -24.28
CA LEU A 303 -8.37 -5.32 -24.86
C LEU A 303 -9.16 -4.30 -25.69
N LYS A 304 -8.69 -3.05 -25.74
CA LYS A 304 -9.20 -2.03 -26.67
C LYS A 304 -8.50 -2.06 -28.03
N CYS A 305 -7.41 -2.82 -28.16
CA CYS A 305 -6.71 -2.99 -29.42
C CYS A 305 -7.53 -3.78 -30.45
N ASP A 306 -7.30 -3.53 -31.75
CA ASP A 306 -7.88 -4.33 -32.84
C ASP A 306 -7.42 -5.81 -32.72
N GLU A 307 -8.32 -6.75 -32.96
CA GLU A 307 -8.03 -8.19 -32.92
C GLU A 307 -6.85 -8.55 -33.82
N LYS A 308 -6.72 -7.94 -34.99
CA LYS A 308 -5.62 -8.19 -35.93
C LYS A 308 -4.27 -7.79 -35.36
N PHE A 309 -4.22 -6.73 -34.58
CA PHE A 309 -3.04 -6.25 -33.90
C PHE A 309 -2.58 -7.26 -32.81
N LEU A 310 -3.52 -7.78 -32.05
CA LEU A 310 -3.27 -8.77 -31.00
C LEU A 310 -2.84 -10.13 -31.54
N TRP A 311 -3.12 -10.47 -32.79
CA TRP A 311 -2.66 -11.73 -33.39
C TRP A 311 -1.13 -11.85 -33.49
N HIS A 312 -0.42 -10.73 -33.59
CA HIS A 312 1.04 -10.75 -33.57
C HIS A 312 1.62 -11.25 -32.23
N LEU A 313 0.85 -11.14 -31.15
CA LEU A 313 1.25 -11.66 -29.84
C LEU A 313 1.07 -13.19 -29.73
N LEU A 314 0.33 -13.83 -30.62
CA LEU A 314 0.08 -15.27 -30.56
C LEU A 314 1.37 -16.08 -30.74
N SER A 315 2.22 -15.73 -31.70
CA SER A 315 3.50 -16.41 -31.91
C SER A 315 4.49 -16.11 -30.80
N LEU A 316 4.49 -14.86 -30.30
CA LEU A 316 5.34 -14.46 -29.18
C LEU A 316 5.00 -15.25 -27.91
N THR A 317 3.72 -15.37 -27.59
CA THR A 317 3.28 -16.12 -26.40
C THR A 317 3.39 -17.63 -26.53
N GLN A 318 3.51 -18.19 -27.73
CA GLN A 318 3.64 -19.62 -27.95
C GLN A 318 5.09 -20.06 -28.13
N GLU A 319 5.79 -19.39 -29.04
CA GLU A 319 7.12 -19.79 -29.50
C GLU A 319 8.26 -18.89 -28.96
N GLY A 320 7.94 -17.79 -28.30
CA GLY A 320 8.93 -16.79 -27.86
C GLY A 320 9.57 -16.05 -29.04
N ASN A 321 8.81 -15.84 -30.13
CA ASN A 321 9.28 -15.12 -31.31
C ASN A 321 8.12 -14.36 -31.99
N PHE A 322 8.47 -13.38 -32.78
CA PHE A 322 7.51 -12.60 -33.58
C PHE A 322 8.05 -12.31 -34.98
N LYS A 323 7.13 -12.01 -35.89
CA LYS A 323 7.47 -11.71 -37.29
C LYS A 323 7.70 -10.20 -37.43
N ALA A 324 8.88 -9.82 -37.89
CA ALA A 324 9.22 -8.47 -38.26
C ALA A 324 9.44 -8.37 -39.78
N GLY A 325 8.58 -7.61 -40.46
CA GLY A 325 8.68 -7.41 -41.88
C GLY A 325 8.80 -8.71 -42.70
N ARG A 326 9.80 -8.78 -43.59
CA ARG A 326 10.08 -9.93 -44.44
C ARG A 326 11.16 -10.89 -43.88
N PHE A 327 11.69 -10.58 -42.71
CA PHE A 327 12.78 -11.36 -42.10
C PHE A 327 12.29 -12.67 -41.49
N ALA A 328 13.23 -13.50 -41.06
CA ALA A 328 12.95 -14.64 -40.19
C ALA A 328 12.29 -14.21 -38.88
N LEU A 329 11.73 -15.14 -38.15
CA LEU A 329 11.17 -14.89 -36.84
C LEU A 329 12.26 -14.36 -35.89
N ILE A 330 11.97 -13.29 -35.19
CA ILE A 330 12.87 -12.70 -34.21
C ILE A 330 12.53 -13.27 -32.83
N SER A 331 13.53 -13.83 -32.17
CA SER A 331 13.40 -14.35 -30.82
C SER A 331 13.41 -13.22 -29.80
N ALA A 332 12.47 -13.26 -28.84
CA ALA A 332 12.38 -12.31 -27.74
C ALA A 332 12.09 -13.04 -26.42
N ASP A 333 12.81 -12.63 -25.39
CA ASP A 333 12.59 -13.06 -24.00
C ASP A 333 12.04 -11.86 -23.22
N GLU A 334 10.73 -11.77 -23.09
CA GLU A 334 10.09 -10.62 -22.46
C GLU A 334 8.90 -11.04 -21.61
N LEU A 335 8.73 -10.33 -20.50
CA LEU A 335 7.53 -10.38 -19.68
C LEU A 335 6.48 -9.46 -20.27
N ILE A 336 5.34 -10.00 -20.71
CA ILE A 336 4.23 -9.20 -21.22
C ILE A 336 3.23 -8.97 -20.09
N VAL A 337 3.06 -7.71 -19.68
CA VAL A 337 2.08 -7.29 -18.70
C VAL A 337 1.06 -6.37 -19.36
N ALA A 338 -0.20 -6.68 -19.18
CA ALA A 338 -1.31 -5.88 -19.70
C ALA A 338 -2.29 -5.54 -18.57
N HIS A 339 -3.05 -4.49 -18.74
CA HIS A 339 -4.12 -4.17 -17.80
C HIS A 339 -5.43 -3.81 -18.51
N THR A 340 -6.54 -4.10 -17.83
CA THR A 340 -7.88 -3.87 -18.34
C THR A 340 -8.86 -3.66 -17.18
N ASN A 341 -10.08 -3.24 -17.52
CA ASN A 341 -11.21 -3.26 -16.60
C ASN A 341 -12.09 -4.50 -16.81
N GLU A 342 -12.97 -4.79 -15.86
CA GLU A 342 -13.84 -5.96 -15.89
C GLU A 342 -14.82 -5.93 -17.06
N THR A 343 -15.35 -4.77 -17.43
CA THR A 343 -16.32 -4.63 -18.52
C THR A 343 -15.72 -4.99 -19.87
N GLU A 344 -14.51 -4.52 -20.14
CA GLU A 344 -13.77 -4.85 -21.36
C GLU A 344 -13.38 -6.32 -21.39
N TYR A 345 -12.95 -6.88 -20.26
CA TYR A 345 -12.64 -8.30 -20.16
C TYR A 345 -13.85 -9.17 -20.44
N ARG A 346 -15.00 -8.87 -19.85
CA ARG A 346 -16.26 -9.59 -20.12
C ARG A 346 -16.68 -9.51 -21.59
N SER A 347 -16.54 -8.34 -22.20
CA SER A 347 -16.78 -8.16 -23.65
C SER A 347 -15.85 -9.00 -24.49
N PHE A 348 -14.55 -9.03 -24.14
CA PHE A 348 -13.52 -9.81 -24.81
C PHE A 348 -13.79 -11.32 -24.79
N ILE A 349 -14.11 -11.90 -23.62
CA ILE A 349 -14.38 -13.35 -23.50
C ILE A 349 -15.71 -13.77 -24.13
N SER A 350 -16.67 -12.85 -24.26
CA SER A 350 -17.95 -13.14 -24.94
C SER A 350 -17.80 -13.31 -26.45
N ASN A 351 -16.72 -12.81 -27.05
CA ASN A 351 -16.42 -12.92 -28.46
C ASN A 351 -15.63 -14.21 -28.76
N LYS A 352 -16.29 -15.19 -29.39
CA LYS A 352 -15.67 -16.49 -29.74
C LYS A 352 -14.43 -16.38 -30.59
N LYS A 353 -14.23 -15.31 -31.35
CA LYS A 353 -13.02 -15.09 -32.15
C LYS A 353 -11.75 -14.96 -31.29
N ASN A 354 -11.91 -14.53 -30.05
CA ASN A 354 -10.81 -14.29 -29.13
C ASN A 354 -10.35 -15.54 -28.36
N GLU A 355 -10.94 -16.72 -28.61
CA GLU A 355 -10.64 -17.95 -27.87
C GLU A 355 -9.15 -18.31 -27.89
N ALA A 356 -8.49 -18.16 -29.05
CA ALA A 356 -7.07 -18.44 -29.21
C ALA A 356 -6.19 -17.51 -28.34
N LEU A 357 -6.53 -16.22 -28.24
CA LEU A 357 -5.81 -15.29 -27.40
C LEU A 357 -6.17 -15.48 -25.92
N HIS A 358 -7.46 -15.70 -25.62
CA HIS A 358 -7.91 -15.96 -24.25
C HIS A 358 -7.16 -17.13 -23.60
N SER A 359 -6.90 -18.22 -24.34
CA SER A 359 -6.12 -19.36 -23.84
C SER A 359 -4.66 -19.03 -23.50
N ARG A 360 -4.16 -17.86 -23.92
CA ARG A 360 -2.78 -17.38 -23.73
C ARG A 360 -2.67 -16.24 -22.73
N ILE A 361 -3.77 -15.91 -22.08
CA ILE A 361 -3.85 -14.85 -21.05
C ILE A 361 -4.01 -15.51 -19.69
N ILE A 362 -3.22 -15.07 -18.72
CA ILE A 362 -3.46 -15.32 -17.31
C ILE A 362 -4.03 -14.06 -16.69
N VAL A 363 -5.25 -14.18 -16.20
CA VAL A 363 -5.96 -13.06 -15.56
C VAL A 363 -5.64 -13.04 -14.08
N MET A 364 -5.09 -11.92 -13.63
CA MET A 364 -4.84 -11.67 -12.23
C MET A 364 -5.77 -10.55 -11.75
N PRO A 365 -6.74 -10.84 -10.89
CA PRO A 365 -7.62 -9.81 -10.35
C PRO A 365 -6.86 -8.90 -9.37
N VAL A 366 -7.00 -7.59 -9.56
CA VAL A 366 -6.47 -6.55 -8.70
C VAL A 366 -7.68 -5.73 -8.19
N PRO A 367 -8.34 -6.16 -7.11
CA PRO A 367 -9.50 -5.48 -6.55
C PRO A 367 -9.10 -4.19 -5.84
N TYR A 368 -10.08 -3.40 -5.44
CA TYR A 368 -9.87 -2.36 -4.44
C TYR A 368 -9.45 -2.96 -3.10
N ASN A 369 -8.69 -2.20 -2.34
CA ASN A 369 -8.44 -2.48 -0.93
C ASN A 369 -9.77 -2.57 -0.15
N LEU A 370 -9.85 -3.50 0.80
CA LEU A 370 -11.04 -3.75 1.65
C LEU A 370 -10.78 -3.50 3.14
N LYS A 371 -9.61 -2.95 3.50
CA LYS A 371 -9.23 -2.60 4.87
C LYS A 371 -9.27 -1.08 5.05
N ALA A 372 -9.99 -0.61 6.05
CA ALA A 372 -10.14 0.83 6.30
C ALA A 372 -8.83 1.49 6.73
N THR A 373 -8.02 0.81 7.52
CA THR A 373 -6.70 1.27 7.94
C THR A 373 -5.74 1.43 6.76
N GLU A 374 -5.75 0.52 5.79
CA GLU A 374 -4.91 0.61 4.61
C GLU A 374 -5.40 1.68 3.61
N GLU A 375 -6.72 1.88 3.52
CA GLU A 375 -7.29 2.96 2.71
C GLU A 375 -6.97 4.35 3.30
N GLU A 376 -6.97 4.49 4.62
CA GLU A 376 -6.51 5.70 5.30
C GLU A 376 -5.06 6.03 4.95
N ARG A 377 -4.16 5.04 4.94
CA ARG A 377 -2.75 5.19 4.50
C ARG A 377 -2.63 5.64 3.05
N ILE A 378 -3.50 5.15 2.15
CA ILE A 378 -3.55 5.62 0.76
C ILE A 378 -3.86 7.12 0.72
N TYR A 379 -4.85 7.59 1.49
CA TYR A 379 -5.21 9.00 1.54
C TYR A 379 -4.13 9.87 2.16
N GLU A 380 -3.53 9.42 3.27
CA GLU A 380 -2.40 10.11 3.89
C GLU A 380 -1.24 10.30 2.91
N LYS A 381 -0.91 9.26 2.16
CA LYS A 381 0.14 9.31 1.14
C LYS A 381 -0.21 10.32 0.05
N MET A 382 -1.41 10.24 -0.54
CA MET A 382 -1.82 11.12 -1.63
C MET A 382 -1.86 12.60 -1.21
N ILE A 383 -2.25 12.87 0.05
CA ILE A 383 -2.25 14.24 0.60
C ILE A 383 -0.81 14.70 0.86
N ARG A 384 0.06 13.84 1.39
CA ARG A 384 1.48 14.16 1.63
C ARG A 384 2.23 14.49 0.35
N GLU A 385 1.89 13.82 -0.76
CA GLU A 385 2.45 14.06 -2.09
C GLU A 385 1.90 15.31 -2.77
N SER A 386 0.88 15.96 -2.17
CA SER A 386 0.32 17.21 -2.67
C SER A 386 0.93 18.42 -1.95
N ASP A 387 0.95 19.58 -2.61
CA ASP A 387 1.45 20.85 -2.05
C ASP A 387 0.45 21.51 -1.05
N VAL A 388 -0.43 20.73 -0.43
CA VAL A 388 -1.45 21.22 0.50
C VAL A 388 -0.93 21.13 1.93
N SER A 389 -0.10 22.11 2.34
CA SER A 389 0.52 22.13 3.67
C SER A 389 -0.19 23.02 4.69
N ASP A 390 -1.09 23.93 4.28
CA ASP A 390 -1.53 25.04 5.13
C ASP A 390 -2.85 24.78 5.87
N VAL A 391 -3.56 23.68 5.56
CA VAL A 391 -4.83 23.34 6.19
C VAL A 391 -4.67 22.15 7.12
N HIS A 392 -5.09 22.34 8.38
CA HIS A 392 -5.08 21.26 9.35
C HIS A 392 -6.18 20.23 9.05
N ILE A 393 -5.82 18.96 8.95
CA ILE A 393 -6.76 17.84 8.84
C ILE A 393 -6.95 17.27 10.24
N ALA A 394 -8.16 17.42 10.79
CA ALA A 394 -8.46 16.93 12.13
C ALA A 394 -8.31 15.39 12.21
N PRO A 395 -7.90 14.85 13.36
CA PRO A 395 -7.81 13.42 13.60
C PRO A 395 -9.07 12.68 13.20
N HIS A 396 -8.91 11.44 12.72
CA HIS A 396 -9.99 10.57 12.24
C HIS A 396 -10.71 11.03 10.96
N THR A 397 -10.40 12.19 10.39
CA THR A 397 -11.04 12.68 9.15
C THR A 397 -10.81 11.72 7.99
N LEU A 398 -9.55 11.31 7.75
CA LEU A 398 -9.21 10.36 6.69
C LEU A 398 -9.74 8.96 6.99
N LYS A 399 -9.69 8.55 8.25
CA LYS A 399 -10.27 7.27 8.70
C LYS A 399 -11.75 7.16 8.37
N ILE A 400 -12.55 8.21 8.62
CA ILE A 400 -13.98 8.21 8.32
C ILE A 400 -14.25 8.22 6.82
N ALA A 401 -13.45 8.92 6.03
CA ALA A 401 -13.49 8.83 4.57
C ALA A 401 -13.18 7.41 4.08
N ALA A 402 -12.18 6.75 4.67
CA ALA A 402 -11.82 5.37 4.38
C ALA A 402 -12.95 4.41 4.74
N ILE A 403 -13.54 4.52 5.93
CA ILE A 403 -14.70 3.72 6.36
C ILE A 403 -15.83 3.84 5.34
N PHE A 404 -16.21 5.07 4.93
CA PHE A 404 -17.22 5.27 3.89
C PHE A 404 -16.86 4.51 2.61
N THR A 405 -15.63 4.65 2.16
CA THR A 405 -15.16 4.05 0.91
C THR A 405 -15.23 2.53 0.96
N ILE A 406 -14.73 1.91 2.03
CA ILE A 406 -14.77 0.46 2.22
C ILE A 406 -16.22 -0.04 2.26
N LEU A 407 -17.11 0.63 2.99
CA LEU A 407 -18.53 0.25 3.03
C LEU A 407 -19.18 0.26 1.64
N THR A 408 -18.74 1.10 0.70
CA THR A 408 -19.24 1.11 -0.68
C THR A 408 -18.77 -0.10 -1.49
N ARG A 409 -17.61 -0.68 -1.15
CA ARG A 409 -16.94 -1.80 -1.84
C ARG A 409 -17.39 -3.16 -1.32
N LEU A 410 -17.84 -3.22 -0.06
CA LEU A 410 -18.32 -4.43 0.56
C LEU A 410 -19.73 -4.78 0.09
N LYS A 411 -20.00 -6.09 0.05
CA LYS A 411 -21.32 -6.66 -0.18
C LYS A 411 -21.98 -7.05 1.15
N GLU A 412 -23.29 -6.91 1.21
CA GLU A 412 -24.06 -7.33 2.38
C GLU A 412 -23.81 -8.81 2.68
N PRO A 413 -23.48 -9.17 3.94
CA PRO A 413 -23.28 -10.56 4.32
C PRO A 413 -24.58 -11.35 4.20
N LYS A 414 -24.50 -12.62 3.80
CA LYS A 414 -25.67 -13.51 3.72
C LYS A 414 -26.13 -13.98 5.09
N LYS A 415 -25.22 -14.01 6.08
CA LYS A 415 -25.54 -14.36 7.47
C LYS A 415 -26.16 -13.15 8.18
N GLY A 416 -27.36 -13.32 8.73
CA GLY A 416 -28.14 -12.24 9.35
C GLY A 416 -27.58 -11.65 10.64
N ASP A 417 -26.58 -12.27 11.25
CA ASP A 417 -25.97 -11.84 12.52
C ASP A 417 -24.83 -10.81 12.34
N ILE A 418 -24.41 -10.58 11.08
CA ILE A 418 -23.32 -9.68 10.74
C ILE A 418 -23.88 -8.54 9.88
N ASP A 419 -23.70 -7.29 10.32
CA ASP A 419 -23.96 -6.11 9.51
C ASP A 419 -22.70 -5.70 8.72
N LEU A 420 -22.88 -4.76 7.79
CA LEU A 420 -21.79 -4.28 6.93
C LEU A 420 -20.63 -3.65 7.70
N VAL A 421 -20.91 -2.98 8.82
CA VAL A 421 -19.89 -2.35 9.67
C VAL A 421 -19.08 -3.40 10.43
N LYS A 422 -19.73 -4.41 10.98
CA LYS A 422 -19.02 -5.53 11.62
C LYS A 422 -18.15 -6.29 10.62
N LYS A 423 -18.66 -6.52 9.39
CA LYS A 423 -17.87 -7.12 8.31
C LYS A 423 -16.63 -6.30 8.00
N MET A 424 -16.76 -4.98 7.86
CA MET A 424 -15.64 -4.07 7.63
C MET A 424 -14.60 -4.17 8.75
N ARG A 425 -15.02 -4.15 10.02
CA ARG A 425 -14.12 -4.27 11.18
C ARG A 425 -13.38 -5.60 11.21
N LEU A 426 -14.05 -6.70 10.85
CA LEU A 426 -13.42 -8.02 10.73
C LEU A 426 -12.35 -8.03 9.63
N TYR A 427 -12.62 -7.40 8.48
CA TYR A 427 -11.67 -7.29 7.38
C TYR A 427 -10.46 -6.41 7.75
N ASP A 428 -10.67 -5.41 8.59
CA ASP A 428 -9.61 -4.53 9.14
C ASP A 428 -8.79 -5.19 10.26
N GLY A 429 -9.14 -6.43 10.65
CA GLY A 429 -8.45 -7.19 11.68
C GLY A 429 -8.88 -6.85 13.13
N GLU A 430 -9.97 -6.11 13.32
CA GLU A 430 -10.51 -5.83 14.64
C GLU A 430 -11.18 -7.08 15.25
N ASN A 431 -11.02 -7.26 16.55
CA ASN A 431 -11.74 -8.30 17.27
C ASN A 431 -13.20 -7.93 17.41
N VAL A 432 -14.08 -8.67 16.77
CA VAL A 432 -15.54 -8.53 16.90
C VAL A 432 -16.08 -9.69 17.73
N GLU A 433 -16.79 -9.36 18.81
CA GLU A 433 -17.33 -10.35 19.74
C GLU A 433 -18.24 -11.38 19.04
N GLY A 434 -17.95 -12.65 19.26
CA GLY A 434 -18.70 -13.76 18.65
C GLY A 434 -18.19 -14.23 17.30
N PHE A 435 -17.09 -13.67 16.75
CA PHE A 435 -16.53 -14.05 15.46
C PHE A 435 -15.06 -14.47 15.56
N SER A 436 -14.70 -15.45 14.74
CA SER A 436 -13.36 -16.07 14.69
C SER A 436 -12.69 -15.81 13.34
N SER A 437 -11.41 -16.16 13.24
CA SER A 437 -10.65 -16.14 11.97
C SER A 437 -11.22 -17.10 10.90
N ALA A 438 -11.97 -18.14 11.31
CA ALA A 438 -12.65 -19.03 10.39
C ALA A 438 -13.86 -18.33 9.74
N ASP A 439 -14.61 -17.55 10.52
CA ASP A 439 -15.75 -16.77 10.02
C ASP A 439 -15.28 -15.68 9.04
N LEU A 440 -14.11 -15.06 9.29
CA LEU A 440 -13.50 -14.10 8.36
C LEU A 440 -13.20 -14.75 6.99
N LYS A 441 -12.60 -15.95 6.97
CA LYS A 441 -12.34 -16.68 5.73
C LYS A 441 -13.63 -17.06 4.99
N GLU A 442 -14.66 -17.45 5.72
CA GLU A 442 -15.98 -17.74 5.13
C GLU A 442 -16.57 -16.49 4.47
N LEU A 443 -16.52 -15.33 5.13
CA LEU A 443 -16.99 -14.05 4.59
C LEU A 443 -16.19 -13.61 3.35
N GLN A 444 -14.88 -13.79 3.34
CA GLN A 444 -14.04 -13.48 2.18
C GLN A 444 -14.36 -14.37 0.97
N ASN A 445 -14.73 -15.64 1.19
CA ASN A 445 -15.10 -16.58 0.13
C ASN A 445 -16.57 -16.46 -0.32
N GLU A 446 -17.38 -15.68 0.39
CA GLU A 446 -18.83 -15.56 0.10
C GLU A 446 -19.10 -14.88 -1.25
N TYR A 447 -18.26 -13.94 -1.66
CA TYR A 447 -18.35 -13.19 -2.92
C TYR A 447 -16.99 -13.14 -3.61
N GLY A 448 -16.87 -13.81 -4.76
CA GLY A 448 -15.62 -13.84 -5.55
C GLY A 448 -15.27 -12.52 -6.25
N ASP A 449 -16.20 -11.56 -6.27
CA ASP A 449 -16.06 -10.27 -6.94
C ASP A 449 -16.15 -9.08 -5.96
N GLU A 450 -15.94 -9.32 -4.67
CA GLU A 450 -15.92 -8.26 -3.67
C GLU A 450 -14.67 -7.36 -3.89
N GLY A 451 -14.85 -6.05 -3.79
CA GLY A 451 -13.79 -5.09 -4.13
C GLY A 451 -13.64 -4.79 -5.63
N MET A 452 -14.39 -5.45 -6.52
CA MET A 452 -14.35 -5.14 -7.95
C MET A 452 -15.21 -3.92 -8.32
N SER A 453 -16.02 -3.43 -7.40
CA SER A 453 -16.88 -2.25 -7.57
C SER A 453 -16.92 -1.41 -6.29
N GLY A 454 -17.38 -0.18 -6.38
CA GLY A 454 -17.47 0.78 -5.29
C GLY A 454 -16.86 2.12 -5.65
N ILE A 455 -16.73 3.01 -4.67
CA ILE A 455 -16.11 4.33 -4.85
C ILE A 455 -14.59 4.19 -4.96
N ASP A 456 -14.01 4.86 -5.94
CA ASP A 456 -12.57 4.87 -6.17
C ASP A 456 -11.84 5.90 -5.28
N PRO A 457 -10.55 5.68 -4.97
CA PRO A 457 -9.78 6.56 -4.11
C PRO A 457 -9.63 8.00 -4.66
N ARG A 458 -9.55 8.16 -6.00
CA ARG A 458 -9.41 9.49 -6.62
C ARG A 458 -10.64 10.35 -6.41
N TYR A 459 -11.83 9.75 -6.48
CA TYR A 459 -13.06 10.46 -6.17
C TYR A 459 -13.01 11.03 -4.74
N VAL A 460 -12.62 10.21 -3.76
CA VAL A 460 -12.56 10.62 -2.36
C VAL A 460 -11.52 11.73 -2.15
N ILE A 461 -10.32 11.57 -2.69
CA ILE A 461 -9.27 12.59 -2.63
C ILE A 461 -9.71 13.90 -3.28
N ASN A 462 -10.39 13.84 -4.43
CA ASN A 462 -10.94 15.04 -5.07
C ASN A 462 -11.96 15.76 -4.17
N ARG A 463 -12.78 15.00 -3.41
CA ARG A 463 -13.72 15.60 -2.45
C ARG A 463 -13.02 16.18 -1.23
N ILE A 464 -12.00 15.52 -0.70
CA ILE A 464 -11.15 16.04 0.39
C ILE A 464 -10.45 17.32 -0.09
N SER A 465 -9.79 17.29 -1.26
CA SER A 465 -9.11 18.45 -1.83
C SER A 465 -10.05 19.63 -2.06
N SER A 466 -11.26 19.37 -2.58
CA SER A 466 -12.25 20.43 -2.75
C SER A 466 -12.72 21.06 -1.43
N THR A 467 -12.65 20.30 -0.33
CA THR A 467 -12.96 20.82 1.02
C THR A 467 -11.81 21.67 1.55
N ILE A 468 -10.57 21.25 1.32
CA ILE A 468 -9.36 21.96 1.75
C ILE A 468 -9.21 23.32 1.02
N ILE A 469 -9.50 23.38 -0.27
CA ILE A 469 -9.29 24.59 -1.11
C ILE A 469 -10.39 25.66 -0.90
N ARG A 470 -11.44 25.39 -0.11
CA ARG A 470 -12.46 26.41 0.19
C ARG A 470 -11.82 27.62 0.87
N LYS A 471 -12.25 28.84 0.50
CA LYS A 471 -11.72 30.10 1.08
C LYS A 471 -11.91 30.10 2.62
N ASP A 472 -10.90 30.58 3.32
CA ASP A 472 -10.89 30.78 4.77
C ASP A 472 -10.98 29.51 5.63
N VAL A 473 -10.69 28.31 5.07
CA VAL A 473 -10.64 27.06 5.84
C VAL A 473 -9.25 26.89 6.44
N THR A 474 -9.16 26.90 7.76
CA THR A 474 -7.91 26.64 8.51
C THR A 474 -7.84 25.20 9.01
N SER A 475 -8.96 24.49 9.05
CA SER A 475 -9.07 23.11 9.48
C SER A 475 -10.27 22.44 8.80
N ILE A 476 -10.14 21.16 8.47
CA ILE A 476 -11.25 20.31 8.02
C ILE A 476 -11.44 19.16 8.99
N ASN A 477 -12.68 18.71 9.15
CA ASN A 477 -13.05 17.58 10.00
C ASN A 477 -13.83 16.51 9.22
N ALA A 478 -14.12 15.38 9.85
CA ALA A 478 -14.81 14.26 9.22
C ALA A 478 -16.21 14.62 8.67
N LEU A 479 -16.93 15.54 9.32
CA LEU A 479 -18.26 15.95 8.86
C LEU A 479 -18.20 16.77 7.59
N ASP A 480 -17.19 17.66 7.47
CA ASP A 480 -16.96 18.46 6.26
C ASP A 480 -16.70 17.55 5.06
N VAL A 481 -15.89 16.52 5.26
CA VAL A 481 -15.58 15.53 4.22
C VAL A 481 -16.82 14.70 3.87
N LEU A 482 -17.57 14.19 4.86
CA LEU A 482 -18.82 13.45 4.59
C LEU A 482 -19.86 14.30 3.86
N LEU A 483 -19.95 15.59 4.17
CA LEU A 483 -20.82 16.52 3.44
C LEU A 483 -20.37 16.70 2.00
N SER A 484 -19.07 16.91 1.77
CA SER A 484 -18.48 17.05 0.44
C SER A 484 -18.68 15.77 -0.40
N LEU A 485 -18.52 14.59 0.22
CA LEU A 485 -18.80 13.30 -0.42
C LEU A 485 -20.27 13.19 -0.83
N LYS A 486 -21.20 13.57 0.05
CA LYS A 486 -22.64 13.58 -0.23
C LYS A 486 -22.98 14.50 -1.40
N GLU A 487 -22.50 15.75 -1.38
CA GLU A 487 -22.69 16.73 -2.46
C GLU A 487 -22.12 16.21 -3.79
N GLY A 488 -20.97 15.54 -3.72
CA GLY A 488 -20.33 14.95 -4.91
C GLY A 488 -21.13 13.80 -5.52
N LEU A 489 -21.82 12.98 -4.72
CA LEU A 489 -22.68 11.92 -5.23
C LEU A 489 -23.86 12.48 -6.04
N ASP A 490 -24.37 13.66 -5.67
CA ASP A 490 -25.45 14.33 -6.42
C ASP A 490 -25.01 14.79 -7.82
N GLN A 491 -23.72 15.05 -7.99
CA GLN A 491 -23.11 15.53 -9.24
C GLN A 491 -22.49 14.42 -10.10
N HIS A 492 -22.46 13.18 -9.61
CA HIS A 492 -21.77 12.07 -10.26
C HIS A 492 -22.62 11.46 -11.37
N SER A 493 -22.25 11.75 -12.63
CA SER A 493 -23.00 11.34 -13.82
C SER A 493 -23.09 9.83 -14.07
N SER A 494 -22.19 9.03 -13.49
CA SER A 494 -22.09 7.58 -13.74
C SER A 494 -22.77 6.72 -12.67
N ILE A 495 -23.32 7.31 -11.61
CA ILE A 495 -23.96 6.58 -10.51
C ILE A 495 -25.48 6.52 -10.76
N THR A 496 -26.04 5.30 -10.78
CA THR A 496 -27.48 5.08 -10.83
C THR A 496 -28.15 5.54 -9.55
N ASN A 497 -29.46 5.83 -9.58
CA ASN A 497 -30.21 6.23 -8.39
C ASN A 497 -30.16 5.17 -7.28
N GLU A 498 -30.18 3.89 -7.63
CA GLU A 498 -30.08 2.78 -6.69
C GLU A 498 -28.70 2.75 -5.99
N LEU A 499 -27.61 2.89 -6.74
CA LEU A 499 -26.26 2.98 -6.17
C LEU A 499 -26.09 4.24 -5.31
N LYS A 500 -26.70 5.35 -5.71
CA LYS A 500 -26.70 6.59 -4.93
C LYS A 500 -27.36 6.40 -3.57
N GLU A 501 -28.53 5.76 -3.51
CA GLU A 501 -29.19 5.44 -2.24
C GLU A 501 -28.32 4.53 -1.36
N LYS A 502 -27.71 3.49 -1.94
CA LYS A 502 -26.75 2.63 -1.24
C LYS A 502 -25.60 3.45 -0.64
N TYR A 503 -24.99 4.34 -1.42
CA TYR A 503 -23.86 5.16 -0.96
C TYR A 503 -24.27 6.20 0.10
N LEU A 504 -25.47 6.77 0.02
CA LEU A 504 -26.02 7.63 1.06
C LEU A 504 -26.22 6.87 2.38
N ASN A 505 -26.62 5.60 2.32
CA ASN A 505 -26.68 4.75 3.51
C ASN A 505 -25.26 4.51 4.08
N CYS A 506 -24.23 4.26 3.23
CA CYS A 506 -22.85 4.13 3.68
C CYS A 506 -22.33 5.42 4.36
N ILE A 507 -22.71 6.62 3.86
CA ILE A 507 -22.38 7.90 4.54
C ILE A 507 -23.04 7.93 5.93
N SER A 508 -24.28 7.46 6.05
CA SER A 508 -24.99 7.44 7.34
C SER A 508 -24.34 6.48 8.34
N LEU A 509 -23.84 5.33 7.86
CA LEU A 509 -23.10 4.38 8.69
C LEU A 509 -21.73 4.95 9.11
N ALA A 510 -20.97 5.53 8.18
CA ALA A 510 -19.68 6.17 8.48
C ALA A 510 -19.86 7.33 9.49
N ARG A 511 -20.96 8.07 9.40
CA ARG A 511 -21.29 9.11 10.38
C ARG A 511 -21.54 8.53 11.77
N LYS A 512 -22.29 7.41 11.88
CA LYS A 512 -22.52 6.73 13.16
C LYS A 512 -21.19 6.26 13.79
N GLU A 513 -20.25 5.73 12.97
CA GLU A 513 -18.92 5.39 13.45
C GLU A 513 -18.17 6.62 13.97
N TYR A 514 -18.27 7.75 13.26
CA TYR A 514 -17.70 9.01 13.75
C TYR A 514 -18.34 9.48 15.05
N ASP A 515 -19.66 9.36 15.21
CA ASP A 515 -20.37 9.71 16.44
C ASP A 515 -19.78 8.96 17.65
N GLU A 516 -19.50 7.66 17.49
CA GLU A 516 -18.91 6.84 18.55
C GLU A 516 -17.43 7.18 18.81
N ILE A 517 -16.65 7.44 17.76
CA ILE A 517 -15.25 7.87 17.90
C ILE A 517 -15.18 9.23 18.58
N ALA A 518 -15.97 10.20 18.13
CA ALA A 518 -16.02 11.54 18.69
C ALA A 518 -16.37 11.55 20.18
N LYS A 519 -17.38 10.76 20.58
CA LYS A 519 -17.75 10.59 22.00
C LYS A 519 -16.58 10.02 22.80
N LYS A 520 -15.90 8.97 22.29
CA LYS A 520 -14.76 8.35 22.96
C LYS A 520 -13.57 9.31 23.09
N GLU A 521 -13.27 10.10 22.06
CA GLU A 521 -12.17 11.06 22.10
C GLU A 521 -12.42 12.18 23.13
N VAL A 522 -13.62 12.76 23.11
CA VAL A 522 -14.01 13.75 24.12
C VAL A 522 -14.01 13.13 25.53
N GLN A 523 -14.51 11.90 25.68
CA GLN A 523 -14.49 11.20 26.96
C GLN A 523 -13.06 10.98 27.48
N LYS A 524 -12.13 10.56 26.63
CA LYS A 524 -10.72 10.40 27.01
C LYS A 524 -10.10 11.73 27.45
N ALA A 525 -10.27 12.78 26.63
CA ALA A 525 -9.74 14.09 26.95
C ALA A 525 -10.29 14.64 28.28
N PHE A 526 -11.57 14.40 28.57
CA PHE A 526 -12.19 14.77 29.84
C PHE A 526 -11.62 13.98 31.02
N VAL A 527 -11.54 12.65 30.92
CA VAL A 527 -11.05 11.79 32.01
C VAL A 527 -9.62 12.17 32.38
N TYR A 528 -8.76 12.40 31.40
CA TYR A 528 -7.37 12.82 31.65
C TYR A 528 -7.30 14.24 32.25
N SER A 529 -8.14 15.20 31.82
CA SER A 529 -8.20 16.52 32.41
C SER A 529 -8.63 16.50 33.88
N TYR A 530 -9.33 15.45 34.28
CA TYR A 530 -9.84 15.27 35.64
C TYR A 530 -9.25 14.04 36.33
N GLU A 531 -8.03 13.61 35.97
CA GLU A 531 -7.39 12.48 36.61
C GLU A 531 -7.31 12.64 38.13
N GLU A 532 -7.04 13.85 38.62
CA GLU A 532 -7.04 14.18 40.03
C GLU A 532 -8.44 14.11 40.65
N SER A 533 -9.46 14.57 39.89
CA SER A 533 -10.87 14.45 40.31
C SER A 533 -11.33 13.00 40.31
N ALA A 534 -10.87 12.20 39.33
CA ALA A 534 -11.18 10.77 39.26
C ALA A 534 -10.53 10.00 40.41
N LYS A 535 -9.29 10.30 40.75
CA LYS A 535 -8.61 9.76 41.92
C LYS A 535 -9.32 10.15 43.21
N THR A 536 -9.66 11.40 43.34
CA THR A 536 -10.40 11.91 44.51
C THR A 536 -11.79 11.27 44.65
N LEU A 537 -12.51 11.10 43.52
CA LEU A 537 -13.81 10.43 43.52
C LEU A 537 -13.68 8.94 43.84
N MET A 538 -12.61 8.30 43.37
CA MET A 538 -12.27 6.92 43.71
C MET A 538 -11.95 6.78 45.20
N ASP A 539 -11.07 7.61 45.72
CA ASP A 539 -10.69 7.58 47.15
C ASP A 539 -11.94 7.81 48.02
N ASN A 540 -12.76 8.81 47.72
CA ASN A 540 -14.03 9.06 48.42
C ASN A 540 -14.99 7.86 48.34
N TYR A 541 -15.08 7.17 47.16
CA TYR A 541 -15.91 5.99 47.03
C TYR A 541 -15.39 4.84 47.91
N LEU A 542 -14.09 4.61 47.90
CA LEU A 542 -13.44 3.53 48.70
C LEU A 542 -13.61 3.75 50.18
N ASP A 543 -13.42 5.00 50.68
CA ASP A 543 -13.61 5.37 52.08
C ASP A 543 -15.08 5.17 52.51
N ASN A 544 -16.03 5.48 51.66
CA ASN A 544 -17.46 5.25 51.92
C ASN A 544 -17.82 3.78 51.90
N VAL A 545 -17.28 2.98 51.01
CA VAL A 545 -17.47 1.52 50.95
C VAL A 545 -16.89 0.85 52.19
N GLU A 546 -15.67 1.22 52.59
CA GLU A 546 -15.02 0.69 53.78
C GLU A 546 -15.86 1.02 55.03
N ALA A 547 -16.27 2.28 55.19
CA ALA A 547 -17.13 2.70 56.32
C ALA A 547 -18.48 1.96 56.32
N TYR A 548 -19.11 1.82 55.15
CA TYR A 548 -20.38 1.11 54.99
C TYR A 548 -20.28 -0.37 55.41
N CYS A 549 -19.28 -1.09 54.89
CA CYS A 549 -19.10 -2.49 55.18
C CYS A 549 -18.71 -2.76 56.63
N ASN A 550 -17.88 -1.93 57.20
CA ASN A 550 -17.42 -2.01 58.59
C ASN A 550 -18.39 -1.42 59.59
N LYS A 551 -19.52 -0.87 59.15
CA LYS A 551 -20.50 -0.14 59.98
C LYS A 551 -19.91 0.99 60.82
N ASN A 552 -18.89 1.66 60.28
CA ASN A 552 -18.21 2.78 60.89
C ASN A 552 -18.76 4.11 60.36
N LYS A 553 -18.49 5.21 61.08
CA LYS A 553 -18.76 6.56 60.59
C LYS A 553 -17.48 7.16 60.05
N LEU A 554 -17.59 7.90 58.99
CA LEU A 554 -16.52 8.73 58.47
C LEU A 554 -16.36 9.97 59.33
N ARG A 555 -15.17 10.59 59.29
CA ARG A 555 -14.96 11.92 59.92
C ARG A 555 -15.01 12.99 58.82
N ASP A 556 -15.80 14.04 59.02
CA ASP A 556 -15.83 15.20 58.14
C ASP A 556 -14.45 15.86 58.11
N PRO A 557 -13.85 16.05 56.92
CA PRO A 557 -12.51 16.62 56.81
C PRO A 557 -12.40 18.06 57.34
N LEU A 558 -13.51 18.81 57.39
CA LEU A 558 -13.55 20.21 57.79
C LEU A 558 -13.94 20.38 59.30
N THR A 559 -14.93 19.63 59.76
CA THR A 559 -15.49 19.82 61.10
C THR A 559 -15.02 18.73 62.09
N GLY A 560 -14.50 17.58 61.63
CA GLY A 560 -14.12 16.44 62.42
C GLY A 560 -15.30 15.66 63.00
N GLU A 561 -16.55 16.04 62.72
CA GLU A 561 -17.75 15.36 63.19
C GLU A 561 -17.98 14.00 62.51
N PRO A 562 -18.58 13.01 63.19
CA PRO A 562 -18.85 11.71 62.61
C PRO A 562 -20.06 11.71 61.68
N ILE A 563 -19.83 11.50 60.37
CA ILE A 563 -20.85 11.43 59.29
C ILE A 563 -21.10 9.98 58.86
N ASN A 564 -22.35 9.68 58.47
CA ASN A 564 -22.69 8.38 57.87
C ASN A 564 -22.14 8.28 56.43
N PRO A 565 -21.81 7.06 55.94
CA PRO A 565 -21.39 6.88 54.57
C PRO A 565 -22.40 7.43 53.54
N ASP A 566 -21.91 8.11 52.53
CA ASP A 566 -22.77 8.71 51.48
C ASP A 566 -23.27 7.63 50.52
N GLU A 567 -24.46 7.12 50.82
CA GLU A 567 -25.11 6.10 49.99
C GLU A 567 -25.50 6.62 48.59
N LYS A 568 -25.79 7.90 48.46
CA LYS A 568 -26.13 8.50 47.16
C LYS A 568 -24.92 8.54 46.24
N LEU A 569 -23.76 8.93 46.76
CA LEU A 569 -22.51 8.91 46.03
C LEU A 569 -22.17 7.47 45.55
N MET A 570 -22.17 6.52 46.47
CA MET A 570 -21.89 5.12 46.11
C MET A 570 -22.83 4.60 45.03
N ARG A 571 -24.15 4.82 45.20
CA ARG A 571 -25.15 4.37 44.20
C ARG A 571 -24.95 5.04 42.85
N SER A 572 -24.68 6.33 42.80
CA SER A 572 -24.51 7.06 41.55
C SER A 572 -23.34 6.53 40.72
N ILE A 573 -22.34 5.92 41.34
CA ILE A 573 -21.19 5.27 40.69
C ILE A 573 -21.55 3.83 40.26
N GLU A 574 -22.16 3.05 41.18
CA GLU A 574 -22.52 1.66 40.96
C GLU A 574 -23.54 1.45 39.82
N GLU A 575 -24.47 2.39 39.67
CA GLU A 575 -25.47 2.41 38.60
C GLU A 575 -24.87 2.55 37.21
N GLN A 576 -23.74 3.22 37.06
CA GLN A 576 -23.03 3.38 35.77
C GLN A 576 -22.54 2.08 35.17
N ILE A 577 -22.38 1.04 35.99
CA ILE A 577 -21.96 -0.31 35.60
C ILE A 577 -23.06 -1.35 35.77
N GLY A 578 -24.30 -0.90 35.94
CA GLY A 578 -25.47 -1.75 36.01
C GLY A 578 -25.61 -2.59 37.28
N ILE A 579 -25.01 -2.17 38.42
CA ILE A 579 -25.19 -2.83 39.70
C ILE A 579 -26.60 -2.55 40.22
N SER A 580 -27.44 -3.57 40.30
CA SER A 580 -28.79 -3.46 40.83
C SER A 580 -28.81 -3.20 42.34
N GLU A 581 -29.93 -2.67 42.83
CA GLU A 581 -30.11 -2.40 44.26
C GLU A 581 -29.88 -3.63 45.14
N ASN A 582 -30.26 -4.81 44.65
CA ASN A 582 -30.08 -6.07 45.36
C ASN A 582 -28.62 -6.57 45.36
N ALA A 583 -27.83 -6.17 44.36
CA ALA A 583 -26.44 -6.61 44.21
C ALA A 583 -25.44 -5.66 44.88
N LYS A 584 -25.86 -4.46 45.30
CA LYS A 584 -24.97 -3.42 45.85
C LYS A 584 -24.12 -3.91 47.00
N LYS A 585 -24.71 -4.66 47.93
CA LYS A 585 -24.02 -5.16 49.12
C LYS A 585 -22.89 -6.12 48.75
N SER A 586 -23.17 -7.10 47.91
CA SER A 586 -22.16 -8.09 47.48
C SER A 586 -21.03 -7.42 46.69
N PHE A 587 -21.32 -6.43 45.89
CA PHE A 587 -20.31 -5.69 45.13
C PHE A 587 -19.40 -4.87 46.06
N ARG A 588 -19.96 -4.19 47.08
CA ARG A 588 -19.18 -3.43 48.07
C ARG A 588 -18.30 -4.33 48.91
N GLU A 589 -18.81 -5.50 49.33
CA GLU A 589 -18.03 -6.53 50.03
C GLU A 589 -16.90 -7.08 49.16
N GLU A 590 -17.11 -7.30 47.88
CA GLU A 590 -16.05 -7.69 46.94
C GLU A 590 -14.93 -6.63 46.86
N ILE A 591 -15.28 -5.37 46.73
CA ILE A 591 -14.30 -4.26 46.69
C ILE A 591 -13.51 -4.22 48.02
N LEU A 592 -14.15 -4.36 49.18
CA LEU A 592 -13.47 -4.40 50.50
C LEU A 592 -12.46 -5.55 50.57
N ILE A 593 -12.83 -6.74 50.09
CA ILE A 593 -11.95 -7.90 50.06
C ILE A 593 -10.71 -7.59 49.18
N ARG A 594 -10.90 -6.96 48.07
CA ARG A 594 -9.79 -6.56 47.17
C ARG A 594 -8.88 -5.52 47.81
N ILE A 595 -9.43 -4.48 48.44
CA ILE A 595 -8.66 -3.49 49.22
C ILE A 595 -7.79 -4.20 50.25
N SER A 596 -8.38 -5.10 51.04
CA SER A 596 -7.68 -5.87 52.06
C SER A 596 -6.58 -6.76 51.47
N ALA A 597 -6.81 -7.35 50.29
CA ALA A 597 -5.82 -8.20 49.62
C ALA A 597 -4.61 -7.38 49.09
N TYR A 598 -4.84 -6.15 48.61
CA TYR A 598 -3.77 -5.25 48.19
C TYR A 598 -2.96 -4.75 49.39
N ALA A 599 -3.64 -4.36 50.48
CA ALA A 599 -3.00 -3.94 51.72
C ALA A 599 -2.07 -5.02 52.30
N ARG A 600 -2.47 -6.31 52.27
CA ARG A 600 -1.61 -7.44 52.68
C ARG A 600 -0.35 -7.60 51.83
N LYS A 601 -0.37 -7.16 50.58
CA LYS A 601 0.77 -7.16 49.65
C LYS A 601 1.63 -5.89 49.77
N GLY A 602 1.33 -5.01 50.72
CA GLY A 602 2.03 -3.72 50.89
C GLY A 602 1.77 -2.72 49.73
N LYS A 603 0.71 -2.92 48.96
CA LYS A 603 0.32 -2.04 47.84
C LYS A 603 -0.96 -1.32 48.18
N ARG A 604 -1.08 -0.04 47.75
CA ARG A 604 -2.34 0.72 47.83
C ARG A 604 -3.26 0.27 46.70
N PHE A 605 -4.54 0.09 47.01
CA PHE A 605 -5.58 -0.10 46.01
C PHE A 605 -5.89 1.26 45.38
N ASP A 606 -5.59 1.43 44.13
CA ASP A 606 -5.66 2.70 43.40
C ASP A 606 -6.61 2.65 42.21
N TYR A 607 -6.75 3.79 41.49
CA TYR A 607 -7.58 3.97 40.32
C TYR A 607 -7.35 2.91 39.22
N ASN A 608 -6.14 2.37 39.07
CA ASN A 608 -5.80 1.38 38.05
C ASN A 608 -5.96 -0.07 38.54
N SER A 609 -6.34 -0.28 39.81
CA SER A 609 -6.39 -1.60 40.44
C SER A 609 -7.64 -2.42 40.08
N HIS A 610 -8.69 -1.80 39.53
CA HIS A 610 -9.95 -2.47 39.25
C HIS A 610 -10.67 -1.85 38.02
N ASP A 611 -10.65 -2.57 36.88
CA ASP A 611 -11.15 -2.06 35.59
C ASP A 611 -12.62 -1.66 35.61
N ARG A 612 -13.50 -2.48 36.21
CA ARG A 612 -14.95 -2.15 36.28
C ARG A 612 -15.24 -0.91 37.11
N LEU A 613 -14.49 -0.73 38.23
CA LEU A 613 -14.68 0.44 39.07
C LEU A 613 -14.11 1.70 38.41
N ARG A 614 -12.96 1.57 37.71
CA ARG A 614 -12.42 2.64 36.87
C ARG A 614 -13.42 3.08 35.82
N GLU A 615 -14.02 2.12 35.09
CA GLU A 615 -15.05 2.39 34.08
C GLU A 615 -16.28 3.09 34.71
N ALA A 616 -16.73 2.66 35.91
CA ALA A 616 -17.84 3.28 36.61
C ALA A 616 -17.57 4.76 36.95
N ILE A 617 -16.39 5.05 37.46
CA ILE A 617 -15.96 6.40 37.81
C ILE A 617 -15.83 7.26 36.57
N GLN A 618 -15.25 6.73 35.50
CA GLN A 618 -15.16 7.42 34.22
C GLN A 618 -16.54 7.75 33.65
N LYS A 619 -17.46 6.79 33.65
CA LYS A 619 -18.85 7.02 33.21
C LYS A 619 -19.57 8.03 34.09
N LYS A 620 -19.37 7.99 35.41
CA LYS A 620 -19.99 8.97 36.34
C LYS A 620 -19.48 10.38 36.08
N LEU A 621 -18.15 10.53 35.97
CA LEU A 621 -17.56 11.86 35.65
C LEU A 621 -18.04 12.34 34.28
N PHE A 622 -18.15 11.46 33.30
CA PHE A 622 -18.67 11.81 31.98
C PHE A 622 -20.16 12.20 32.03
N ALA A 623 -20.99 11.52 32.84
CA ALA A 623 -22.39 11.89 33.04
C ALA A 623 -22.52 13.28 33.69
N ASP A 624 -21.69 13.57 34.71
CA ASP A 624 -21.67 14.88 35.35
C ASP A 624 -21.19 16.00 34.41
N LEU A 625 -20.25 15.65 33.49
CA LEU A 625 -19.76 16.56 32.45
C LEU A 625 -20.73 16.72 31.27
N LYS A 626 -21.58 15.71 31.00
CA LYS A 626 -22.64 15.81 30.00
C LYS A 626 -23.54 17.04 30.29
N ASP A 627 -23.81 17.29 31.54
CA ASP A 627 -24.60 18.46 31.93
C ASP A 627 -23.81 19.77 31.74
N VAL A 628 -22.49 19.76 31.98
CA VAL A 628 -21.62 20.93 31.73
C VAL A 628 -21.50 21.20 30.22
N VAL A 629 -21.29 20.17 29.38
CA VAL A 629 -21.21 20.34 27.92
C VAL A 629 -22.55 20.77 27.32
N LYS A 630 -23.67 20.26 27.83
CA LYS A 630 -25.02 20.74 27.44
C LYS A 630 -25.23 22.23 27.75
N ILE A 631 -24.79 22.68 28.91
CA ILE A 631 -24.89 24.07 29.30
C ILE A 631 -24.03 24.98 28.42
N THR A 632 -22.78 24.55 28.08
CA THR A 632 -21.89 25.34 27.21
C THR A 632 -22.36 25.42 25.77
N THR A 633 -23.14 24.45 25.29
CA THR A 633 -23.72 24.46 23.93
C THR A 633 -25.08 25.16 23.84
N SER A 634 -25.79 25.31 24.96
CA SER A 634 -27.17 25.84 25.01
C SER A 634 -27.30 27.28 25.59
N THR A 635 -26.31 27.79 26.30
CA THR A 635 -26.38 29.12 26.93
C THR A 635 -25.57 30.16 26.17
N LYS A 636 -26.17 31.36 25.99
CA LYS A 636 -25.51 32.52 25.34
C LYS A 636 -24.37 33.13 26.16
N THR A 637 -24.26 32.83 27.44
CA THR A 637 -23.22 33.31 28.35
C THR A 637 -22.82 32.19 29.30
N PRO A 638 -21.75 31.40 29.00
CA PRO A 638 -21.25 30.39 29.91
C PRO A 638 -20.59 31.02 31.15
N ASP A 639 -20.74 30.36 32.30
CA ASP A 639 -20.06 30.73 33.56
C ASP A 639 -18.53 30.62 33.41
N GLU A 640 -17.78 31.48 34.08
CA GLU A 640 -16.32 31.59 33.99
C GLU A 640 -15.63 30.27 34.37
N GLN A 641 -16.18 29.55 35.36
CA GLN A 641 -15.67 28.20 35.74
C GLN A 641 -15.92 27.14 34.64
N GLN A 642 -17.02 27.22 33.92
CA GLN A 642 -17.34 26.33 32.81
C GLN A 642 -16.45 26.59 31.61
N LEU A 643 -16.19 27.88 31.30
CA LEU A 643 -15.23 28.29 30.27
C LEU A 643 -13.82 27.75 30.55
N LYS A 644 -13.36 27.82 31.79
CA LYS A 644 -12.06 27.31 32.20
C LYS A 644 -11.95 25.78 31.93
N LYS A 645 -12.99 25.03 32.31
CA LYS A 645 -13.05 23.57 32.10
C LYS A 645 -13.06 23.21 30.61
N VAL A 646 -13.81 23.91 29.78
CA VAL A 646 -13.82 23.68 28.33
C VAL A 646 -12.46 23.98 27.74
N ASN A 647 -11.79 25.05 28.13
CA ASN A 647 -10.46 25.39 27.64
C ASN A 647 -9.39 24.34 28.04
N GLU A 648 -9.50 23.75 29.23
CA GLU A 648 -8.62 22.66 29.66
C GLU A 648 -8.78 21.41 28.77
N VAL A 649 -10.01 21.05 28.39
CA VAL A 649 -10.27 19.93 27.48
C VAL A 649 -9.79 20.26 26.07
N VAL A 650 -10.01 21.47 25.57
CA VAL A 650 -9.49 21.93 24.27
C VAL A 650 -7.96 21.84 24.25
N ALA A 651 -7.29 22.34 25.30
CA ALA A 651 -5.84 22.25 25.40
C ALA A 651 -5.34 20.80 25.31
N ARG A 652 -6.01 19.89 26.01
CA ARG A 652 -5.67 18.46 25.94
C ARG A 652 -5.88 17.84 24.56
N LEU A 653 -7.00 18.15 23.91
CA LEU A 653 -7.24 17.69 22.54
C LEU A 653 -6.16 18.19 21.58
N VAL A 654 -5.64 19.41 21.82
CA VAL A 654 -4.55 19.98 21.03
C VAL A 654 -3.22 19.30 21.35
N ASP A 655 -2.85 19.18 22.62
CA ASP A 655 -1.52 18.76 23.05
C ASP A 655 -1.31 17.24 22.91
N GLU A 656 -2.34 16.43 23.15
CA GLU A 656 -2.21 14.97 23.24
C GLU A 656 -2.91 14.21 22.10
N HIS A 657 -3.95 14.79 21.47
CA HIS A 657 -4.77 14.12 20.47
C HIS A 657 -4.61 14.66 19.05
N GLY A 658 -3.70 15.63 18.82
CA GLY A 658 -3.36 16.14 17.49
C GLY A 658 -4.42 17.05 16.85
N TYR A 659 -5.38 17.56 17.61
CA TYR A 659 -6.31 18.59 17.13
C TYR A 659 -5.65 19.96 17.10
N ASN A 660 -6.19 20.89 16.32
CA ASN A 660 -5.90 22.31 16.52
C ASN A 660 -7.06 22.96 17.33
N SER A 661 -6.89 24.20 17.75
CA SER A 661 -7.88 24.91 18.57
C SER A 661 -9.26 24.98 17.89
N THR A 662 -9.30 25.15 16.57
CA THR A 662 -10.55 25.21 15.79
C THR A 662 -11.26 23.86 15.79
N SER A 663 -10.57 22.80 15.36
CA SER A 663 -11.13 21.44 15.24
C SER A 663 -11.51 20.85 16.60
N ALA A 664 -10.76 21.15 17.67
CA ALA A 664 -11.09 20.74 19.03
C ALA A 664 -12.42 21.36 19.52
N ASN A 665 -12.60 22.66 19.27
CA ASN A 665 -13.86 23.35 19.62
C ASN A 665 -15.05 22.83 18.79
N GLU A 666 -14.85 22.55 17.51
CA GLU A 666 -15.87 21.93 16.65
C GLU A 666 -16.27 20.55 17.13
N LEU A 667 -15.29 19.70 17.52
CA LEU A 667 -15.53 18.38 18.07
C LEU A 667 -16.38 18.46 19.34
N LEU A 668 -16.03 19.35 20.28
CA LEU A 668 -16.79 19.54 21.52
C LEU A 668 -18.25 20.00 21.26
N ARG A 669 -18.44 20.96 20.36
CA ARG A 669 -19.79 21.41 19.95
C ARG A 669 -20.57 20.26 19.31
N TYR A 670 -19.92 19.47 18.46
CA TYR A 670 -20.56 18.33 17.81
C TYR A 670 -21.02 17.29 18.82
N VAL A 671 -20.13 16.85 19.73
CA VAL A 671 -20.47 15.90 20.79
C VAL A 671 -21.56 16.46 21.71
N GLY A 672 -21.50 17.76 22.05
CA GLY A 672 -22.56 18.42 22.77
C GLY A 672 -23.93 18.33 22.10
N SER A 673 -23.97 18.48 20.77
CA SER A 673 -25.20 18.31 19.99
C SER A 673 -25.70 16.87 19.97
N LEU A 674 -24.80 15.87 19.96
CA LEU A 674 -25.16 14.45 20.03
C LEU A 674 -25.74 14.04 21.40
N LEU A 675 -25.24 14.65 22.48
CA LEU A 675 -25.72 14.37 23.84
C LEU A 675 -27.06 15.02 24.15
N ASN A 676 -27.50 16.00 23.33
CA ASN A 676 -28.80 16.67 23.44
C ASN A 676 -29.91 16.05 22.63
N ARG A 677 -29.59 15.07 21.75
CA ARG A 677 -30.52 14.21 21.01
C ARG A 677 -30.85 12.97 21.84
#